data_835973b028a2fe1a002bcc26bde9b042
#
_entry.id   835973b028a2fe1a002bcc26bde9b042
#
_cell.length_a   1.000
_cell.length_b   1.000
_cell.length_c   1.000
_cell.angle_alpha   90.00
_cell.angle_beta   90.00
_cell.angle_gamma   90.00
#
_symmetry.space_group_name_H-M   'P 1'
#
loop_
_entity.id
_entity.type
_entity.pdbx_description
1 polymer ?
#
loop_
_entity_poly.entity_id
_entity_poly.type
_entity_poly.pdbx_seq_one_letter_code
_entity_poly.pdbx_strand_id
1 'polypeptide(L)'
;MRKTYLITLLLCCFSALLNGAVSPFSFSSLKMEEGLSQLSVLKIHQDKSGFMWFATRNGLNRYDGNSFVVYKHSNGDSLSLSSNHVTALAEDDRGNLWVGTMNGLNRMDLRVDRVYSLNDMAAYKQSPLYHTWISSLYVDRQKRFWVGTNKGLYLYDYENDSFILNDLEGELPRDQIMVINEDHDGNLLVGTLQNGLYICDSKLNLLSHYFKNTTPFSLTDNNISAIHEDSEGRLWVGTRSGGLNRIDTETNAVTHYTAWNGRLGNNSVRTINTYNGQLVVGTFNGLSLLNLVDGSCTTYTNFDEQKGGLSHFSVFSAFVDNANTLWIGTYAGGVSYSNPLNSRFTFYDLQGGSDKLFGIFATMAYQPDHTLWIASEGRGLLSLDLNTDMFERFLLDARPNALNDRNIIKSLFVEGDFVWCGTQKGTLYRFDTRTKKFSLFYTFHKEVSIYTITRCSDGVLWLGTTDNTGIVRVFPDGRIAPSDSVFALLPSVRSFLEIRDGVYLVGMHTGGLALYDSHTHKLIKYNTREEGSRKLYNDQVSNIVKDREGRIWIGTFGGGFCRFDEEKGIMEWLTTVEGLSDDNINSIIPGDDGKLWISTGNGISAYDPESRQFTNYMGRSEIPVNEFSMKGGIKLPGDRIYFS
;
A
#
# COMPACT_ATOMS: atom_id res chain seq x y z
N MET A 1 -41.82 -42.66 44.63
CA MET A 1 -41.78 -42.10 43.27
C MET A 1 -41.04 -40.76 43.32
N ARG A 2 -39.75 -40.78 43.07
CA ARG A 2 -38.93 -39.58 42.99
C ARG A 2 -38.78 -39.21 41.49
N LYS A 3 -39.33 -38.09 41.08
CA LYS A 3 -39.14 -37.54 39.78
C LYS A 3 -37.78 -36.81 39.72
N THR A 4 -36.84 -37.40 39.02
CA THR A 4 -35.55 -36.80 38.73
C THR A 4 -35.74 -35.85 37.56
N TYR A 5 -35.64 -34.54 37.78
CA TYR A 5 -35.58 -33.54 36.69
C TYR A 5 -34.16 -33.53 36.14
N LEU A 6 -34.04 -34.02 34.91
CA LEU A 6 -32.82 -33.91 34.14
C LEU A 6 -32.78 -32.47 33.60
N ILE A 7 -32.03 -31.62 34.25
CA ILE A 7 -31.70 -30.29 33.72
C ILE A 7 -30.64 -30.50 32.64
N THR A 8 -31.09 -30.55 31.40
CA THR A 8 -30.19 -30.46 30.24
C THR A 8 -29.71 -29.02 30.16
N LEU A 9 -28.54 -28.77 30.74
CA LEU A 9 -27.82 -27.52 30.57
C LEU A 9 -27.39 -27.47 29.11
N LEU A 10 -28.16 -26.77 28.27
CA LEU A 10 -27.71 -26.34 26.93
C LEU A 10 -26.60 -25.32 27.17
N LEU A 11 -25.36 -25.80 27.25
CA LEU A 11 -24.20 -24.97 27.01
C LEU A 11 -24.24 -24.55 25.53
N CYS A 12 -24.94 -23.46 25.27
CA CYS A 12 -24.61 -22.64 24.12
C CYS A 12 -23.17 -22.17 24.33
N CYS A 13 -22.24 -22.96 23.85
CA CYS A 13 -20.94 -22.44 23.48
C CYS A 13 -21.21 -21.35 22.43
N PHE A 14 -21.42 -20.14 22.89
CA PHE A 14 -21.02 -18.97 22.14
C PHE A 14 -19.50 -19.13 21.94
N SER A 15 -19.09 -19.92 20.94
CA SER A 15 -17.87 -19.63 20.24
C SER A 15 -18.10 -18.24 19.71
N ALA A 16 -17.72 -17.24 20.48
CA ALA A 16 -17.26 -15.99 19.90
C ALA A 16 -16.16 -16.43 18.92
N LEU A 17 -16.54 -16.62 17.67
CA LEU A 17 -15.70 -16.38 16.54
C LEU A 17 -15.21 -14.96 16.80
N LEU A 18 -14.06 -14.85 17.45
CA LEU A 18 -13.12 -13.78 17.20
C LEU A 18 -12.78 -13.94 15.71
N ASN A 19 -13.72 -13.56 14.85
CA ASN A 19 -13.38 -12.93 13.61
C ASN A 19 -12.54 -11.75 14.08
N GLY A 20 -11.23 -11.89 14.05
CA GLY A 20 -10.33 -10.77 14.03
C GLY A 20 -10.86 -9.97 12.86
N ALA A 21 -11.62 -8.89 13.17
CA ALA A 21 -12.13 -8.00 12.15
C ALA A 21 -10.90 -7.57 11.38
N VAL A 22 -10.82 -8.01 10.11
CA VAL A 22 -9.75 -7.56 9.22
C VAL A 22 -9.80 -6.05 9.35
N SER A 23 -8.72 -5.45 9.84
CA SER A 23 -8.66 -4.02 10.03
C SER A 23 -9.07 -3.38 8.70
N PRO A 24 -10.04 -2.43 8.68
CA PRO A 24 -10.45 -1.79 7.44
C PRO A 24 -9.30 -0.97 6.82
N PHE A 25 -8.21 -0.79 7.56
CA PHE A 25 -7.01 -0.08 7.14
C PHE A 25 -5.76 -0.89 7.43
N SER A 26 -4.83 -0.86 6.48
CA SER A 26 -3.42 -1.16 6.68
C SER A 26 -2.65 0.13 6.44
N PHE A 27 -2.03 0.67 7.49
CA PHE A 27 -1.25 1.89 7.41
C PHE A 27 0.23 1.59 7.21
N SER A 28 0.84 2.36 6.29
CA SER A 28 2.28 2.58 6.23
C SER A 28 2.60 3.94 6.84
N SER A 29 3.84 4.19 7.24
CA SER A 29 4.24 5.45 7.86
C SER A 29 5.40 6.11 7.16
N LEU A 30 5.42 7.46 7.18
CA LEU A 30 6.54 8.30 6.78
C LEU A 30 7.00 9.09 8.00
N LYS A 31 8.27 8.95 8.33
CA LYS A 31 8.90 9.52 9.53
C LYS A 31 10.15 10.33 9.17
N MET A 32 10.97 10.63 10.18
CA MET A 32 12.22 11.39 9.98
C MET A 32 13.26 10.60 9.20
N GLU A 33 13.23 9.28 9.28
CA GLU A 33 14.12 8.38 8.54
C GLU A 33 13.89 8.48 7.03
N GLU A 34 12.63 8.73 6.61
CA GLU A 34 12.26 8.96 5.21
C GLU A 34 12.48 10.41 4.77
N GLY A 35 12.85 11.32 5.68
CA GLY A 35 13.16 12.72 5.39
C GLY A 35 12.13 13.76 5.87
N LEU A 36 11.08 13.33 6.59
CA LEU A 36 10.12 14.26 7.19
C LEU A 36 10.82 15.12 8.25
N SER A 37 10.60 16.43 8.25
CA SER A 37 11.33 17.37 9.12
C SER A 37 11.01 17.24 10.61
N GLN A 38 9.83 16.68 10.96
CA GLN A 38 9.39 16.50 12.34
C GLN A 38 8.10 15.65 12.42
N LEU A 39 7.95 14.89 13.49
CA LEU A 39 6.88 13.88 13.64
C LEU A 39 5.47 14.45 13.96
N SER A 40 5.34 15.72 14.34
CA SER A 40 4.01 16.33 14.55
C SER A 40 3.49 16.95 13.25
N VAL A 41 2.54 16.30 12.60
CA VAL A 41 1.96 16.75 11.33
C VAL A 41 0.59 17.36 11.56
N LEU A 42 0.50 18.68 11.43
CA LEU A 42 -0.67 19.49 11.81
C LEU A 42 -1.71 19.61 10.69
N LYS A 43 -1.24 19.72 9.43
CA LYS A 43 -2.08 19.80 8.23
C LYS A 43 -1.45 19.02 7.10
N ILE A 44 -2.32 18.52 6.23
CA ILE A 44 -1.96 17.79 5.00
C ILE A 44 -2.73 18.45 3.86
N HIS A 45 -2.08 18.62 2.73
CA HIS A 45 -2.66 19.18 1.51
C HIS A 45 -2.04 18.51 0.29
N GLN A 46 -2.81 18.31 -0.78
CA GLN A 46 -2.31 17.92 -2.09
C GLN A 46 -2.48 19.09 -3.04
N ASP A 47 -1.39 19.51 -3.69
CA ASP A 47 -1.47 20.57 -4.69
C ASP A 47 -2.03 20.05 -6.03
N LYS A 48 -2.36 20.98 -6.94
CA LYS A 48 -2.92 20.65 -8.27
C LYS A 48 -1.95 19.85 -9.16
N SER A 49 -0.65 19.86 -8.84
CA SER A 49 0.38 19.05 -9.51
C SER A 49 0.50 17.65 -8.94
N GLY A 50 -0.19 17.34 -7.83
CA GLY A 50 -0.21 16.04 -7.17
C GLY A 50 0.79 15.87 -6.04
N PHE A 51 1.67 16.84 -5.77
CA PHE A 51 2.58 16.76 -4.62
C PHE A 51 1.82 16.83 -3.30
N MET A 52 2.26 16.02 -2.33
CA MET A 52 1.74 16.07 -0.97
C MET A 52 2.53 17.06 -0.12
N TRP A 53 1.81 17.89 0.63
CA TRP A 53 2.38 18.89 1.52
C TRP A 53 2.02 18.60 2.97
N PHE A 54 3.03 18.57 3.84
CA PHE A 54 2.87 18.29 5.26
C PHE A 54 3.36 19.47 6.09
N ALA A 55 2.42 20.12 6.79
CA ALA A 55 2.71 21.17 7.74
C ALA A 55 3.14 20.56 9.08
N THR A 56 4.34 20.87 9.53
CA THR A 56 4.86 20.37 10.80
C THR A 56 5.24 21.52 11.78
N ARG A 57 5.59 21.14 13.00
CA ARG A 57 6.13 22.13 13.97
C ARG A 57 7.56 22.54 13.65
N ASN A 58 8.21 21.95 12.67
CA ASN A 58 9.60 22.25 12.30
C ASN A 58 9.81 22.34 10.78
N GLY A 59 8.91 23.01 10.10
CA GLY A 59 8.96 23.30 8.68
C GLY A 59 7.78 22.76 7.88
N LEU A 60 7.75 23.16 6.62
CA LEU A 60 6.85 22.66 5.59
C LEU A 60 7.59 21.59 4.78
N ASN A 61 6.93 20.48 4.47
CA ASN A 61 7.51 19.37 3.74
C ASN A 61 6.70 19.12 2.48
N ARG A 62 7.36 19.06 1.31
CA ARG A 62 6.79 18.58 0.05
C ARG A 62 7.26 17.15 -0.20
N TYR A 63 6.35 16.27 -0.57
CA TYR A 63 6.60 14.87 -0.86
C TYR A 63 6.14 14.53 -2.26
N ASP A 64 7.02 13.92 -3.05
CA ASP A 64 6.78 13.55 -4.46
C ASP A 64 6.36 12.08 -4.66
N GLY A 65 6.12 11.34 -3.57
CA GLY A 65 5.87 9.91 -3.57
C GLY A 65 7.11 9.08 -3.21
N ASN A 66 8.31 9.68 -3.25
CA ASN A 66 9.58 9.00 -2.97
C ASN A 66 10.48 9.76 -1.98
N SER A 67 10.54 11.08 -2.08
CA SER A 67 11.47 11.92 -1.31
C SER A 67 10.82 13.18 -0.77
N PHE A 68 11.42 13.76 0.28
CA PHE A 68 11.00 15.01 0.89
C PHE A 68 11.89 16.17 0.49
N VAL A 69 11.26 17.33 0.18
CA VAL A 69 11.90 18.64 0.18
C VAL A 69 11.39 19.44 1.37
N VAL A 70 12.29 19.97 2.18
CA VAL A 70 11.94 20.65 3.45
C VAL A 70 12.22 22.14 3.37
N TYR A 71 11.20 22.96 3.67
CA TYR A 71 11.26 24.42 3.74
C TYR A 71 11.23 24.85 5.19
N LYS A 72 12.19 25.69 5.61
CA LYS A 72 12.34 26.17 6.98
C LYS A 72 12.52 27.67 7.04
N HIS A 73 12.33 28.22 8.23
CA HIS A 73 12.72 29.60 8.54
C HIS A 73 14.26 29.74 8.64
N SER A 74 14.77 30.80 8.05
CA SER A 74 16.17 31.24 8.16
C SER A 74 16.21 32.72 8.48
N ASN A 75 16.89 33.08 9.56
CA ASN A 75 17.01 34.47 10.00
C ASN A 75 17.68 35.34 8.92
N GLY A 76 17.03 36.44 8.54
CA GLY A 76 17.53 37.39 7.55
C GLY A 76 17.33 36.96 6.09
N ASP A 77 16.69 35.82 5.84
CA ASP A 77 16.35 35.35 4.50
C ASP A 77 14.85 35.52 4.25
N SER A 78 14.49 36.51 3.43
CA SER A 78 13.10 36.78 3.04
C SER A 78 12.51 35.72 2.11
N LEU A 79 13.32 34.81 1.58
CA LEU A 79 12.92 33.68 0.76
C LEU A 79 12.78 32.40 1.61
N SER A 80 12.59 32.55 2.91
CA SER A 80 12.35 31.46 3.84
C SER A 80 10.98 31.64 4.56
N LEU A 81 10.56 30.62 5.32
CA LEU A 81 9.32 30.73 6.10
C LEU A 81 9.43 31.78 7.22
N SER A 82 8.32 32.44 7.53
CA SER A 82 8.25 33.37 8.68
C SER A 82 8.42 32.69 10.04
N SER A 83 8.14 31.37 10.11
CA SER A 83 8.36 30.51 11.29
C SER A 83 8.36 29.04 10.87
N ASN A 84 9.09 28.21 11.61
CA ASN A 84 9.10 26.76 11.39
C ASN A 84 7.78 26.08 11.82
N HIS A 85 6.99 26.69 12.68
CA HIS A 85 5.72 26.11 13.13
C HIS A 85 4.59 26.44 12.13
N VAL A 86 4.42 25.53 11.15
CA VAL A 86 3.40 25.66 10.12
C VAL A 86 2.05 25.15 10.64
N THR A 87 0.98 25.93 10.46
CA THR A 87 -0.33 25.69 11.08
C THR A 87 -1.47 25.52 10.08
N ALA A 88 -1.35 26.09 8.87
CA ALA A 88 -2.41 26.07 7.87
C ALA A 88 -1.83 26.09 6.45
N LEU A 89 -2.54 25.48 5.51
CA LEU A 89 -2.20 25.42 4.08
C LEU A 89 -3.45 25.66 3.25
N ALA A 90 -3.34 26.42 2.15
CA ALA A 90 -4.36 26.56 1.11
C ALA A 90 -3.70 26.92 -0.23
N GLU A 91 -4.12 26.31 -1.34
CA GLU A 91 -3.68 26.65 -2.69
C GLU A 91 -4.68 27.55 -3.38
N ASP A 92 -4.23 28.65 -4.00
CA ASP A 92 -5.07 29.53 -4.81
C ASP A 92 -5.08 29.13 -6.30
N ASP A 93 -5.96 29.79 -7.07
CA ASP A 93 -6.05 29.55 -8.53
C ASP A 93 -4.93 30.23 -9.33
N ARG A 94 -4.06 30.98 -8.68
CA ARG A 94 -2.93 31.70 -9.30
C ARG A 94 -1.62 30.92 -9.22
N GLY A 95 -1.66 29.69 -8.65
CA GLY A 95 -0.50 28.79 -8.48
C GLY A 95 0.35 29.14 -7.28
N ASN A 96 -0.24 29.74 -6.23
CA ASN A 96 0.43 29.95 -4.97
C ASN A 96 -0.11 28.98 -3.91
N LEU A 97 0.78 28.37 -3.16
CA LEU A 97 0.46 27.72 -1.90
C LEU A 97 0.66 28.73 -0.77
N TRP A 98 -0.41 29.09 -0.10
CA TRP A 98 -0.39 29.96 1.08
C TRP A 98 -0.08 29.13 2.32
N VAL A 99 0.90 29.59 3.11
CA VAL A 99 1.44 28.85 4.25
C VAL A 99 1.30 29.71 5.50
N GLY A 100 0.34 29.35 6.35
CA GLY A 100 0.13 29.96 7.65
C GLY A 100 1.08 29.39 8.70
N THR A 101 1.62 30.27 9.55
CA THR A 101 2.50 29.89 10.65
C THR A 101 2.06 30.52 11.99
N MET A 102 2.71 30.12 13.07
CA MET A 102 2.52 30.77 14.37
C MET A 102 2.98 32.26 14.36
N ASN A 103 3.70 32.69 13.34
CA ASN A 103 4.32 34.01 13.26
C ASN A 103 4.22 34.60 11.85
N GLY A 104 3.00 34.75 11.31
CA GLY A 104 2.73 35.37 10.02
C GLY A 104 2.37 34.40 8.91
N LEU A 105 2.07 34.99 7.75
CA LEU A 105 1.67 34.33 6.53
C LEU A 105 2.81 34.33 5.52
N ASN A 106 2.89 33.26 4.72
CA ASN A 106 3.85 33.13 3.64
C ASN A 106 3.12 32.79 2.34
N ARG A 107 3.66 33.23 1.22
CA ARG A 107 3.23 32.89 -0.12
C ARG A 107 4.32 32.08 -0.80
N MET A 108 4.01 30.88 -1.24
CA MET A 108 4.90 30.03 -2.02
C MET A 108 4.42 29.98 -3.47
N ASP A 109 5.24 30.48 -4.40
CA ASP A 109 4.98 30.32 -5.84
C ASP A 109 5.40 28.92 -6.27
N LEU A 110 4.43 28.06 -6.58
CA LEU A 110 4.65 26.65 -6.96
C LEU A 110 5.33 26.49 -8.33
N ARG A 111 5.27 27.50 -9.20
CA ARG A 111 5.86 27.45 -10.55
C ARG A 111 7.38 27.60 -10.53
N VAL A 112 7.90 28.33 -9.55
CA VAL A 112 9.35 28.60 -9.41
C VAL A 112 9.94 28.03 -8.12
N ASP A 113 9.09 27.33 -7.32
CA ASP A 113 9.47 26.67 -6.07
C ASP A 113 10.12 27.64 -5.06
N ARG A 114 9.47 28.81 -4.83
CA ARG A 114 9.98 29.86 -3.95
C ARG A 114 8.99 30.30 -2.90
N VAL A 115 9.46 30.36 -1.66
CA VAL A 115 8.71 30.89 -0.51
C VAL A 115 9.03 32.37 -0.32
N TYR A 116 7.99 33.15 -0.01
CA TYR A 116 8.10 34.57 0.34
C TYR A 116 7.44 34.78 1.71
N SER A 117 8.22 35.18 2.70
CA SER A 117 7.68 35.62 4.00
C SER A 117 7.07 37.01 3.87
N LEU A 118 5.78 37.15 4.15
CA LEU A 118 5.13 38.46 4.12
C LEU A 118 5.67 39.39 5.23
N ASN A 119 6.13 38.85 6.33
CA ASN A 119 6.75 39.65 7.41
C ASN A 119 8.01 40.39 6.96
N ASP A 120 8.75 39.85 5.98
CA ASP A 120 9.99 40.43 5.51
C ASP A 120 9.81 41.38 4.32
N MET A 121 8.61 41.44 3.77
CA MET A 121 8.24 42.34 2.68
C MET A 121 7.81 43.73 3.24
N ALA A 122 8.43 44.81 2.71
CA ALA A 122 8.17 46.17 3.22
C ALA A 122 6.68 46.56 3.13
N ALA A 123 5.98 46.12 2.08
CA ALA A 123 4.57 46.36 1.87
C ALA A 123 3.66 45.84 3.00
N TYR A 124 4.08 44.75 3.67
CA TYR A 124 3.27 44.08 4.69
C TYR A 124 3.61 44.42 6.13
N LYS A 125 4.63 45.25 6.40
CA LYS A 125 5.02 45.65 7.76
C LYS A 125 3.88 46.33 8.55
N GLN A 126 2.92 46.94 7.87
CA GLN A 126 1.74 47.53 8.47
C GLN A 126 0.47 46.67 8.30
N SER A 127 0.61 45.48 7.72
CA SER A 127 -0.49 44.53 7.56
C SER A 127 -1.00 44.08 8.94
N PRO A 128 -2.31 43.87 9.11
CA PRO A 128 -2.85 43.27 10.33
C PRO A 128 -2.34 41.85 10.59
N LEU A 129 -1.82 41.18 9.56
CA LEU A 129 -1.24 39.83 9.66
C LEU A 129 0.24 39.84 10.03
N TYR A 130 0.90 40.98 10.15
CA TYR A 130 2.30 41.09 10.54
C TYR A 130 2.53 40.46 11.91
N HIS A 131 3.42 39.46 11.99
CA HIS A 131 3.69 38.64 13.19
C HIS A 131 2.42 38.11 13.88
N THR A 132 1.39 37.79 13.10
CA THR A 132 0.12 37.27 13.62
C THR A 132 0.07 35.75 13.45
N TRP A 133 -0.45 35.01 14.42
CA TRP A 133 -0.70 33.58 14.28
C TRP A 133 -1.85 33.35 13.28
N ILE A 134 -1.54 32.61 12.20
CA ILE A 134 -2.49 32.16 11.18
C ILE A 134 -2.97 30.78 11.59
N SER A 135 -4.24 30.65 11.92
CA SER A 135 -4.83 29.38 12.42
C SER A 135 -5.56 28.59 11.35
N SER A 136 -6.12 29.27 10.34
CA SER A 136 -6.85 28.63 9.24
C SER A 136 -6.69 29.41 7.95
N LEU A 137 -6.65 28.70 6.82
CA LEU A 137 -6.62 29.25 5.47
C LEU A 137 -7.66 28.51 4.63
N TYR A 138 -8.41 29.26 3.80
CA TYR A 138 -9.41 28.66 2.92
C TYR A 138 -9.56 29.48 1.63
N VAL A 139 -9.68 28.82 0.49
CA VAL A 139 -10.06 29.41 -0.79
C VAL A 139 -11.44 28.89 -1.15
N ASP A 140 -12.44 29.77 -1.19
CA ASP A 140 -13.81 29.40 -1.48
C ASP A 140 -14.07 29.20 -2.99
N ARG A 141 -15.27 28.70 -3.37
CA ARG A 141 -15.66 28.47 -4.77
C ARG A 141 -15.73 29.74 -5.60
N GLN A 142 -15.90 30.92 -4.95
CA GLN A 142 -15.82 32.23 -5.59
C GLN A 142 -14.36 32.72 -5.75
N LYS A 143 -13.38 31.86 -5.38
CA LYS A 143 -11.92 32.15 -5.44
C LYS A 143 -11.48 33.27 -4.49
N ARG A 144 -12.29 33.56 -3.45
CA ARG A 144 -11.90 34.45 -2.38
C ARG A 144 -10.97 33.72 -1.42
N PHE A 145 -9.87 34.36 -1.03
CA PHE A 145 -8.91 33.77 -0.11
C PHE A 145 -9.13 34.31 1.31
N TRP A 146 -9.52 33.41 2.21
CA TRP A 146 -9.86 33.69 3.60
C TRP A 146 -8.70 33.30 4.52
N VAL A 147 -8.42 34.19 5.50
CA VAL A 147 -7.35 34.00 6.48
C VAL A 147 -7.93 34.12 7.87
N GLY A 148 -7.99 32.99 8.57
CA GLY A 148 -8.37 32.92 9.99
C GLY A 148 -7.15 33.10 10.87
N THR A 149 -7.30 33.98 11.88
CA THR A 149 -6.22 34.36 12.79
C THR A 149 -6.68 34.34 14.24
N ASN A 150 -5.74 34.55 15.16
CA ASN A 150 -6.06 34.79 16.57
C ASN A 150 -6.63 36.18 16.84
N LYS A 151 -6.84 37.02 15.80
CA LYS A 151 -7.39 38.37 15.89
C LYS A 151 -8.67 38.57 15.07
N GLY A 152 -9.19 37.53 14.45
CA GLY A 152 -10.39 37.54 13.61
C GLY A 152 -10.19 36.95 12.23
N LEU A 153 -11.20 37.16 11.38
CA LEU A 153 -11.28 36.69 10.00
C LEU A 153 -10.85 37.79 9.04
N TYR A 154 -10.01 37.47 8.06
CA TYR A 154 -9.55 38.41 7.04
C TYR A 154 -9.84 37.85 5.65
N LEU A 155 -10.22 38.77 4.74
CA LEU A 155 -10.31 38.51 3.30
C LEU A 155 -9.11 39.13 2.60
N TYR A 156 -8.49 38.40 1.70
CA TYR A 156 -7.42 38.91 0.87
C TYR A 156 -7.95 39.61 -0.38
N ASP A 157 -7.55 40.84 -0.54
CA ASP A 157 -7.84 41.68 -1.72
C ASP A 157 -6.69 41.48 -2.75
N TYR A 158 -7.01 40.76 -3.81
CA TYR A 158 -6.04 40.47 -4.89
C TYR A 158 -5.70 41.68 -5.76
N GLU A 159 -6.53 42.75 -5.74
CA GLU A 159 -6.29 43.96 -6.53
C GLU A 159 -5.27 44.86 -5.84
N ASN A 160 -5.46 45.04 -4.54
CA ASN A 160 -4.64 45.94 -3.71
C ASN A 160 -3.53 45.20 -2.96
N ASP A 161 -3.40 43.86 -3.12
CA ASP A 161 -2.44 43.00 -2.41
C ASP A 161 -2.46 43.25 -0.88
N SER A 162 -3.66 43.24 -0.29
CA SER A 162 -3.91 43.61 1.11
C SER A 162 -4.91 42.70 1.80
N PHE A 163 -4.98 42.78 3.15
CA PHE A 163 -5.89 41.99 3.97
C PHE A 163 -6.91 42.89 4.66
N ILE A 164 -8.18 42.60 4.45
CA ILE A 164 -9.31 43.36 4.97
C ILE A 164 -9.95 42.53 6.09
N LEU A 165 -10.09 43.12 7.29
CA LEU A 165 -10.82 42.51 8.40
C LEU A 165 -12.30 42.39 8.00
N ASN A 166 -12.84 41.17 8.18
CA ASN A 166 -14.26 40.91 7.99
C ASN A 166 -14.87 40.46 9.31
N ASP A 167 -15.75 41.28 9.86
CA ASP A 167 -16.46 40.99 11.10
C ASP A 167 -17.93 40.60 10.88
N LEU A 168 -18.29 40.25 9.63
CA LEU A 168 -19.66 39.89 9.25
C LEU A 168 -20.68 40.94 9.69
N GLU A 169 -20.42 42.23 9.36
CA GLU A 169 -21.23 43.39 9.73
C GLU A 169 -21.40 43.57 11.25
N GLY A 170 -20.40 43.13 12.02
CA GLY A 170 -20.39 43.23 13.49
C GLY A 170 -20.94 42.01 14.22
N GLU A 171 -21.43 41.01 13.50
CA GLU A 171 -21.97 39.78 14.09
C GLU A 171 -20.86 38.82 14.55
N LEU A 172 -19.67 38.84 13.90
CA LEU A 172 -18.53 38.01 14.28
C LEU A 172 -17.66 38.77 15.30
N PRO A 173 -17.62 38.36 16.56
CA PRO A 173 -16.75 38.98 17.55
C PRO A 173 -15.27 38.74 17.15
N ARG A 174 -14.38 39.61 17.64
CA ARG A 174 -12.93 39.46 17.50
C ARG A 174 -12.44 38.26 18.32
N ASP A 175 -12.74 37.07 17.84
CA ASP A 175 -12.34 35.78 18.41
C ASP A 175 -11.29 35.11 17.51
N GLN A 176 -10.62 34.12 18.04
CA GLN A 176 -9.73 33.26 17.23
C GLN A 176 -10.56 32.40 16.27
N ILE A 177 -10.27 32.51 14.99
CA ILE A 177 -10.87 31.68 13.96
C ILE A 177 -10.07 30.36 13.91
N MET A 178 -10.74 29.26 14.19
CA MET A 178 -10.10 27.94 14.27
C MET A 178 -10.15 27.18 12.96
N VAL A 179 -11.26 27.30 12.23
CA VAL A 179 -11.50 26.58 10.97
C VAL A 179 -12.44 27.40 10.08
N ILE A 180 -12.15 27.38 8.80
CA ILE A 180 -12.98 27.97 7.74
C ILE A 180 -13.27 26.87 6.74
N ASN A 181 -14.52 26.76 6.28
CA ASN A 181 -14.96 25.86 5.23
C ASN A 181 -16.13 26.48 4.46
N GLU A 182 -16.64 25.80 3.46
CA GLU A 182 -17.80 26.16 2.65
C GLU A 182 -18.70 24.95 2.50
N ASP A 183 -20.03 25.13 2.54
CA ASP A 183 -20.98 24.06 2.25
C ASP A 183 -21.27 23.92 0.73
N HIS A 184 -22.12 22.96 0.35
CA HIS A 184 -22.46 22.71 -1.06
C HIS A 184 -23.23 23.88 -1.70
N ASP A 185 -23.92 24.71 -0.93
CA ASP A 185 -24.66 25.90 -1.39
C ASP A 185 -23.75 27.15 -1.54
N GLY A 186 -22.49 27.04 -1.15
CA GLY A 186 -21.51 28.14 -1.18
C GLY A 186 -21.62 29.05 0.03
N ASN A 187 -22.20 28.60 1.14
CA ASN A 187 -22.22 29.33 2.39
C ASN A 187 -20.88 29.16 3.12
N LEU A 188 -20.36 30.29 3.63
CA LEU A 188 -19.11 30.29 4.39
C LEU A 188 -19.35 29.80 5.82
N LEU A 189 -18.60 28.82 6.25
CA LEU A 189 -18.67 28.22 7.58
C LEU A 189 -17.46 28.67 8.40
N VAL A 190 -17.67 29.41 9.47
CA VAL A 190 -16.62 29.98 10.30
C VAL A 190 -16.70 29.45 11.72
N GLY A 191 -15.77 28.54 12.07
CA GLY A 191 -15.64 27.97 13.40
C GLY A 191 -14.66 28.76 14.26
N THR A 192 -15.09 29.13 15.48
CA THR A 192 -14.32 29.96 16.41
C THR A 192 -13.84 29.19 17.63
N LEU A 193 -12.97 29.82 18.43
CA LEU A 193 -12.45 29.23 19.67
C LEU A 193 -13.51 29.25 20.80
N GLN A 194 -14.30 30.33 20.90
CA GLN A 194 -15.17 30.58 22.07
C GLN A 194 -16.65 30.79 21.71
N ASN A 195 -16.97 31.16 20.48
CA ASN A 195 -18.31 31.60 20.09
C ASN A 195 -19.03 30.60 19.16
N GLY A 196 -18.51 29.39 18.95
CA GLY A 196 -19.19 28.38 18.16
C GLY A 196 -19.01 28.54 16.65
N LEU A 197 -20.06 28.21 15.87
CA LEU A 197 -20.08 28.15 14.41
C LEU A 197 -21.00 29.23 13.84
N TYR A 198 -20.48 30.05 12.93
CA TYR A 198 -21.23 31.01 12.12
C TYR A 198 -21.37 30.44 10.69
N ILE A 199 -22.58 30.59 10.14
CA ILE A 199 -22.90 30.23 8.76
C ILE A 199 -23.38 31.48 8.05
N CYS A 200 -22.70 31.87 6.95
CA CYS A 200 -22.99 33.06 6.18
C CYS A 200 -23.23 32.71 4.71
N ASP A 201 -24.15 33.43 4.06
CA ASP A 201 -24.36 33.27 2.62
C ASP A 201 -23.13 33.76 1.80
N SER A 202 -23.21 33.59 0.49
CA SER A 202 -22.14 34.00 -0.43
C SER A 202 -21.90 35.54 -0.45
N LYS A 203 -22.85 36.34 0.07
CA LYS A 203 -22.76 37.80 0.26
C LYS A 203 -22.29 38.17 1.66
N LEU A 204 -22.02 37.20 2.51
CA LEU A 204 -21.59 37.35 3.91
C LEU A 204 -22.68 37.79 4.87
N ASN A 205 -23.96 37.68 4.50
CA ASN A 205 -25.06 37.85 5.46
C ASN A 205 -25.11 36.65 6.40
N LEU A 206 -25.24 36.85 7.69
CA LEU A 206 -25.38 35.78 8.68
C LEU A 206 -26.70 35.04 8.48
N LEU A 207 -26.62 33.73 8.20
CA LEU A 207 -27.77 32.84 8.08
C LEU A 207 -28.08 32.15 9.41
N SER A 208 -27.05 31.65 10.11
CA SER A 208 -27.20 30.89 11.35
C SER A 208 -25.99 31.02 12.24
N HIS A 209 -26.24 30.95 13.57
CA HIS A 209 -25.19 30.93 14.58
C HIS A 209 -25.47 29.80 15.58
N TYR A 210 -24.62 28.75 15.57
CA TYR A 210 -24.70 27.60 16.45
C TYR A 210 -23.65 27.70 17.55
N PHE A 211 -24.09 27.61 18.80
CA PHE A 211 -23.21 27.66 19.98
C PHE A 211 -23.77 26.80 21.11
N LYS A 212 -22.94 26.53 22.10
CA LYS A 212 -23.34 25.77 23.27
C LYS A 212 -24.27 26.60 24.17
N ASN A 213 -25.47 26.10 24.39
CA ASN A 213 -26.46 26.66 25.31
C ASN A 213 -27.28 25.53 25.98
N THR A 214 -28.39 25.84 26.59
CA THR A 214 -29.27 24.88 27.31
C THR A 214 -30.37 24.29 26.43
N THR A 215 -30.45 24.63 25.17
CA THR A 215 -31.45 24.08 24.23
C THR A 215 -31.02 22.74 23.66
N PRO A 216 -31.95 21.86 23.25
CA PRO A 216 -31.60 20.60 22.59
C PRO A 216 -30.96 20.76 21.21
N PHE A 217 -30.98 21.97 20.65
CA PHE A 217 -30.39 22.33 19.34
C PHE A 217 -29.01 22.97 19.47
N SER A 218 -28.39 22.89 20.65
CA SER A 218 -27.09 23.47 20.91
C SER A 218 -25.93 22.57 20.54
N LEU A 219 -24.78 23.17 20.25
CA LEU A 219 -23.53 22.46 20.16
C LEU A 219 -23.10 21.92 21.53
N THR A 220 -22.29 20.87 21.50
CA THR A 220 -21.69 20.26 22.71
C THR A 220 -20.58 21.15 23.32
N ASP A 221 -19.92 21.99 22.50
CA ASP A 221 -18.82 22.87 22.91
C ASP A 221 -18.70 24.02 21.89
N ASN A 222 -18.24 25.21 22.33
CA ASN A 222 -18.04 26.37 21.47
C ASN A 222 -16.69 26.36 20.73
N ASN A 223 -15.73 25.55 21.16
CA ASN A 223 -14.42 25.45 20.52
C ASN A 223 -14.52 24.53 19.31
N ILE A 224 -14.71 25.11 18.13
CA ILE A 224 -14.86 24.40 16.88
C ILE A 224 -13.47 24.05 16.32
N SER A 225 -13.18 22.78 16.16
CA SER A 225 -11.88 22.29 15.70
C SER A 225 -11.89 21.74 14.27
N ALA A 226 -13.05 21.31 13.78
CA ALA A 226 -13.20 20.77 12.44
C ALA A 226 -14.63 20.97 11.92
N ILE A 227 -14.77 21.18 10.62
CA ILE A 227 -16.06 21.29 9.92
C ILE A 227 -15.92 20.46 8.64
N HIS A 228 -16.94 19.66 8.35
CA HIS A 228 -17.00 18.86 7.14
C HIS A 228 -18.46 18.68 6.71
N GLU A 229 -18.72 18.77 5.43
CA GLU A 229 -19.98 18.38 4.83
C GLU A 229 -19.79 17.08 4.06
N ASP A 230 -20.66 16.11 4.29
CA ASP A 230 -20.60 14.85 3.57
C ASP A 230 -21.34 14.91 2.21
N SER A 231 -21.26 13.85 1.42
CA SER A 231 -21.86 13.78 0.08
C SER A 231 -23.40 13.84 0.07
N GLU A 232 -24.05 13.71 1.23
CA GLU A 232 -25.50 13.84 1.38
C GLU A 232 -25.92 15.24 1.91
N GLY A 233 -24.97 16.19 1.99
CA GLY A 233 -25.21 17.56 2.48
C GLY A 233 -25.36 17.66 4.00
N ARG A 234 -24.98 16.62 4.76
CA ARG A 234 -25.03 16.67 6.23
C ARG A 234 -23.81 17.40 6.77
N LEU A 235 -24.06 18.42 7.60
CA LEU A 235 -23.00 19.22 8.20
C LEU A 235 -22.49 18.59 9.50
N TRP A 236 -21.21 18.29 9.54
CA TRP A 236 -20.51 17.70 10.67
C TRP A 236 -19.56 18.70 11.32
N VAL A 237 -19.70 18.88 12.62
CA VAL A 237 -18.96 19.88 13.41
C VAL A 237 -18.25 19.19 14.57
N GLY A 238 -16.94 19.14 14.49
CA GLY A 238 -16.06 18.62 15.53
C GLY A 238 -15.70 19.70 16.53
N THR A 239 -15.71 19.34 17.81
CA THR A 239 -15.34 20.24 18.89
C THR A 239 -14.17 19.72 19.71
N ARG A 240 -13.48 20.63 20.41
CA ARG A 240 -12.25 20.30 21.14
C ARG A 240 -12.47 19.40 22.34
N SER A 241 -13.65 19.46 22.97
CA SER A 241 -13.95 18.70 24.20
C SER A 241 -15.35 18.11 24.25
N GLY A 242 -16.24 18.49 23.34
CA GLY A 242 -17.64 18.08 23.33
C GLY A 242 -17.97 16.92 22.40
N GLY A 243 -17.05 16.48 21.56
CA GLY A 243 -17.26 15.43 20.56
C GLY A 243 -17.65 15.98 19.19
N LEU A 244 -18.44 15.20 18.45
CA LEU A 244 -18.92 15.48 17.11
C LEU A 244 -20.40 15.82 17.13
N ASN A 245 -20.80 16.84 16.39
CA ASN A 245 -22.18 17.27 16.21
C ASN A 245 -22.56 17.13 14.73
N ARG A 246 -23.73 16.56 14.43
CA ARG A 246 -24.35 16.63 13.12
C ARG A 246 -25.45 17.68 13.17
N ILE A 247 -25.37 18.67 12.31
CA ILE A 247 -26.37 19.74 12.16
C ILE A 247 -27.22 19.41 10.94
N ASP A 248 -28.50 19.42 11.11
CA ASP A 248 -29.50 19.45 10.06
C ASP A 248 -29.89 20.94 9.84
N THR A 249 -29.42 21.49 8.74
CA THR A 249 -29.59 22.94 8.46
C THR A 249 -31.00 23.33 8.09
N GLU A 250 -31.86 22.39 7.66
CA GLU A 250 -33.26 22.65 7.34
C GLU A 250 -34.12 22.74 8.62
N THR A 251 -33.88 21.80 9.56
CA THR A 251 -34.67 21.72 10.80
C THR A 251 -33.99 22.37 11.98
N ASN A 252 -32.74 22.80 11.85
CA ASN A 252 -31.85 23.27 12.92
C ASN A 252 -31.58 22.22 14.01
N ALA A 253 -31.89 20.94 13.78
CA ALA A 253 -31.68 19.91 14.76
C ALA A 253 -30.18 19.54 14.86
N VAL A 254 -29.69 19.36 16.09
CA VAL A 254 -28.31 18.96 16.36
C VAL A 254 -28.30 17.60 17.02
N THR A 255 -27.61 16.63 16.37
CA THR A 255 -27.38 15.28 16.90
C THR A 255 -25.97 15.16 17.43
N HIS A 256 -25.83 14.68 18.66
CA HIS A 256 -24.53 14.56 19.34
C HIS A 256 -23.95 13.15 19.25
N TYR A 257 -22.68 13.05 18.90
CA TYR A 257 -21.86 11.86 18.91
C TYR A 257 -20.71 12.08 19.87
N THR A 258 -20.72 11.36 20.99
CA THR A 258 -19.76 11.57 22.07
C THR A 258 -19.25 10.23 22.60
N ALA A 259 -18.12 10.24 23.29
CA ALA A 259 -17.63 9.07 24.01
C ALA A 259 -18.56 8.71 25.18
N TRP A 260 -19.30 9.70 25.73
CA TRP A 260 -20.24 9.48 26.83
C TRP A 260 -21.49 8.69 26.42
N ASN A 261 -21.94 8.85 25.17
CA ASN A 261 -23.09 8.10 24.64
C ASN A 261 -22.68 6.89 23.79
N GLY A 262 -21.38 6.53 23.79
CA GLY A 262 -20.84 5.36 23.09
C GLY A 262 -20.79 5.50 21.56
N ARG A 263 -21.05 6.69 21.02
CA ARG A 263 -21.10 6.93 19.57
C ARG A 263 -19.80 7.54 19.00
N LEU A 264 -18.77 7.72 19.82
CA LEU A 264 -17.47 8.24 19.43
C LEU A 264 -16.39 7.67 20.35
N GLY A 265 -15.19 7.43 19.85
CA GLY A 265 -14.10 6.89 20.65
C GLY A 265 -13.48 7.89 21.63
N ASN A 266 -13.49 9.19 21.27
CA ASN A 266 -12.95 10.27 22.11
C ASN A 266 -13.61 11.60 21.77
N ASN A 267 -13.86 12.46 22.77
CA ASN A 267 -14.54 13.74 22.58
C ASN A 267 -13.66 14.86 22.05
N SER A 268 -12.36 14.71 22.00
CA SER A 268 -11.46 15.72 21.43
C SER A 268 -11.31 15.47 19.93
N VAL A 269 -12.26 15.97 19.15
CA VAL A 269 -12.22 15.91 17.68
C VAL A 269 -11.23 16.94 17.15
N ARG A 270 -10.45 16.59 16.14
CA ARG A 270 -9.44 17.46 15.53
C ARG A 270 -9.54 17.56 14.03
N THR A 271 -10.06 16.53 13.38
CA THR A 271 -10.23 16.48 11.93
C THR A 271 -11.40 15.57 11.58
N ILE A 272 -12.08 15.89 10.48
CA ILE A 272 -13.19 15.12 9.94
C ILE A 272 -12.96 15.02 8.44
N ASN A 273 -13.19 13.84 7.86
CA ASN A 273 -13.18 13.65 6.40
C ASN A 273 -14.12 12.50 6.03
N THR A 274 -14.51 12.40 4.78
CA THR A 274 -15.23 11.23 4.24
C THR A 274 -14.26 10.34 3.49
N TYR A 275 -14.33 9.03 3.73
CA TYR A 275 -13.52 8.04 3.06
C TYR A 275 -14.31 6.74 2.86
N ASN A 276 -14.44 6.28 1.62
CA ASN A 276 -15.14 5.03 1.26
C ASN A 276 -16.55 4.92 1.90
N GLY A 277 -17.33 6.01 1.89
CA GLY A 277 -18.70 6.04 2.41
C GLY A 277 -18.81 6.07 3.95
N GLN A 278 -17.71 6.21 4.65
CA GLN A 278 -17.64 6.38 6.10
C GLN A 278 -17.11 7.77 6.46
N LEU A 279 -17.53 8.30 7.60
CA LEU A 279 -16.92 9.48 8.17
C LEU A 279 -15.71 9.08 9.02
N VAL A 280 -14.55 9.57 8.67
CA VAL A 280 -13.29 9.41 9.41
C VAL A 280 -13.12 10.59 10.35
N VAL A 281 -13.18 10.34 11.64
CA VAL A 281 -13.06 11.35 12.69
C VAL A 281 -11.75 11.14 13.45
N GLY A 282 -10.78 12.02 13.20
CA GLY A 282 -9.50 12.01 13.92
C GLY A 282 -9.63 12.67 15.28
N THR A 283 -9.19 11.95 16.32
CA THR A 283 -9.35 12.38 17.72
C THR A 283 -8.01 12.41 18.47
N PHE A 284 -8.05 12.84 19.72
CA PHE A 284 -6.89 12.71 20.61
C PHE A 284 -6.49 11.26 20.85
N ASN A 285 -7.40 10.30 20.67
CA ASN A 285 -7.14 8.87 20.91
C ASN A 285 -7.68 8.01 19.76
N GLY A 286 -6.97 8.01 18.64
CA GLY A 286 -7.26 7.21 17.45
C GLY A 286 -8.27 7.83 16.49
N LEU A 287 -8.73 6.99 15.57
CA LEU A 287 -9.76 7.30 14.59
C LEU A 287 -11.10 6.72 15.03
N SER A 288 -12.17 7.49 14.89
CA SER A 288 -13.53 6.97 14.93
C SER A 288 -14.09 6.91 13.51
N LEU A 289 -14.58 5.74 13.13
CA LEU A 289 -15.16 5.45 11.82
C LEU A 289 -16.67 5.37 12.00
N LEU A 290 -17.37 6.37 11.51
CA LEU A 290 -18.82 6.43 11.59
C LEU A 290 -19.42 5.99 10.25
N ASN A 291 -20.20 4.92 10.27
CA ASN A 291 -20.97 4.48 9.11
C ASN A 291 -22.13 5.45 8.89
N LEU A 292 -22.15 6.08 7.73
CA LEU A 292 -23.15 7.10 7.39
C LEU A 292 -24.54 6.52 7.10
N VAL A 293 -24.67 5.21 6.88
CA VAL A 293 -25.94 4.53 6.56
C VAL A 293 -26.67 4.14 7.84
N ASP A 294 -26.01 3.46 8.79
CA ASP A 294 -26.64 2.94 10.00
C ASP A 294 -26.30 3.72 11.28
N GLY A 295 -25.38 4.68 11.18
CA GLY A 295 -24.92 5.50 12.31
C GLY A 295 -24.05 4.74 13.33
N SER A 296 -23.63 3.51 13.02
CA SER A 296 -22.69 2.76 13.87
C SER A 296 -21.31 3.42 13.86
N CYS A 297 -20.62 3.36 14.99
CA CYS A 297 -19.27 3.90 15.12
C CYS A 297 -18.30 2.86 15.61
N THR A 298 -17.22 2.68 14.88
CA THR A 298 -16.11 1.81 15.27
C THR A 298 -14.89 2.67 15.56
N THR A 299 -14.23 2.44 16.70
CA THR A 299 -12.99 3.13 17.03
C THR A 299 -11.80 2.28 16.61
N TYR A 300 -10.96 2.82 15.75
CA TYR A 300 -9.72 2.21 15.33
C TYR A 300 -8.61 2.53 16.34
N THR A 301 -8.14 1.48 17.03
CA THR A 301 -7.16 1.58 18.11
C THR A 301 -5.92 0.69 17.88
N ASN A 302 -5.72 0.20 16.66
CA ASN A 302 -4.48 -0.50 16.35
C ASN A 302 -3.37 0.51 16.14
N PHE A 303 -2.34 0.48 17.00
CA PHE A 303 -1.15 1.33 16.95
C PHE A 303 0.14 0.49 16.79
N ASP A 304 0.00 -0.78 16.45
CA ASP A 304 1.11 -1.67 16.12
C ASP A 304 1.43 -1.50 14.62
N GLU A 305 2.43 -0.69 14.33
CA GLU A 305 2.85 -0.40 12.96
C GLU A 305 3.30 -1.66 12.21
N GLN A 306 3.85 -2.65 12.90
CA GLN A 306 4.26 -3.92 12.28
C GLN A 306 3.05 -4.73 11.77
N LYS A 307 1.87 -4.43 12.31
CA LYS A 307 0.59 -5.01 11.91
C LYS A 307 -0.29 -4.03 11.14
N GLY A 308 0.32 -3.06 10.47
CA GLY A 308 -0.41 -2.05 9.70
C GLY A 308 -1.22 -1.09 10.56
N GLY A 309 -0.82 -0.86 11.80
CA GLY A 309 -1.45 0.12 12.69
C GLY A 309 -1.01 1.55 12.43
N LEU A 310 -1.72 2.51 13.06
CA LEU A 310 -1.32 3.92 13.04
C LEU A 310 0.00 4.12 13.79
N SER A 311 0.86 4.99 13.26
CA SER A 311 2.15 5.35 13.87
C SER A 311 2.02 6.02 15.26
N HIS A 312 0.83 6.57 15.58
CA HIS A 312 0.57 7.19 16.90
C HIS A 312 -0.93 7.36 17.15
N PHE A 313 -1.37 7.24 18.40
CA PHE A 313 -2.78 7.34 18.79
C PHE A 313 -3.39 8.75 18.63
N SER A 314 -2.61 9.81 18.75
CA SER A 314 -3.12 11.17 18.71
C SER A 314 -3.10 11.72 17.28
N VAL A 315 -4.26 11.82 16.66
CA VAL A 315 -4.46 12.29 15.29
C VAL A 315 -4.64 13.81 15.25
N PHE A 316 -3.94 14.52 14.36
CA PHE A 316 -4.10 15.94 14.13
C PHE A 316 -4.85 16.29 12.86
N SER A 317 -4.56 15.57 11.79
CA SER A 317 -5.14 15.82 10.47
C SER A 317 -5.46 14.52 9.75
N ALA A 318 -6.51 14.54 8.94
CA ALA A 318 -6.85 13.50 7.98
C ALA A 318 -7.09 14.17 6.63
N PHE A 319 -6.63 13.54 5.56
CA PHE A 319 -6.77 14.03 4.20
C PHE A 319 -6.93 12.84 3.25
N VAL A 320 -7.79 12.97 2.24
CA VAL A 320 -7.96 11.98 1.18
C VAL A 320 -7.46 12.61 -0.11
N ASP A 321 -6.46 11.99 -0.73
CA ASP A 321 -5.88 12.50 -1.97
C ASP A 321 -6.68 12.09 -3.22
N ASN A 322 -6.26 12.58 -4.38
CA ASN A 322 -6.91 12.30 -5.66
C ASN A 322 -6.83 10.82 -6.09
N ALA A 323 -5.91 10.04 -5.50
CA ALA A 323 -5.77 8.60 -5.69
C ALA A 323 -6.57 7.79 -4.67
N ASN A 324 -7.42 8.47 -3.86
CA ASN A 324 -8.19 7.88 -2.78
C ASN A 324 -7.31 7.23 -1.67
N THR A 325 -6.10 7.75 -1.45
CA THR A 325 -5.27 7.39 -0.30
C THR A 325 -5.70 8.20 0.91
N LEU A 326 -5.94 7.55 2.03
CA LEU A 326 -6.20 8.21 3.31
C LEU A 326 -4.87 8.51 4.01
N TRP A 327 -4.59 9.80 4.19
CA TRP A 327 -3.42 10.31 4.89
C TRP A 327 -3.78 10.79 6.28
N ILE A 328 -3.03 10.37 7.30
CA ILE A 328 -3.26 10.71 8.71
C ILE A 328 -2.00 11.35 9.28
N GLY A 329 -2.11 12.62 9.63
CA GLY A 329 -1.08 13.34 10.37
C GLY A 329 -1.23 13.12 11.87
N THR A 330 -0.16 12.72 12.55
CA THR A 330 -0.19 12.39 13.97
C THR A 330 0.61 13.38 14.82
N TYR A 331 0.46 13.28 16.16
CA TYR A 331 1.19 14.15 17.11
C TYR A 331 2.69 13.85 17.17
N ALA A 332 3.08 12.57 17.16
CA ALA A 332 4.47 12.18 17.38
C ALA A 332 4.90 10.94 16.59
N GLY A 333 4.10 10.49 15.61
CA GLY A 333 4.38 9.33 14.77
C GLY A 333 4.64 9.67 13.30
N GLY A 334 4.66 10.96 12.93
CA GLY A 334 4.77 11.35 11.52
C GLY A 334 3.44 11.23 10.78
N VAL A 335 3.50 10.77 9.56
CA VAL A 335 2.36 10.55 8.68
C VAL A 335 2.09 9.06 8.57
N SER A 336 0.85 8.63 8.82
CA SER A 336 0.37 7.30 8.43
C SER A 336 -0.50 7.44 7.18
N TYR A 337 -0.39 6.50 6.23
CA TYR A 337 -1.23 6.51 5.04
C TYR A 337 -1.74 5.11 4.71
N SER A 338 -2.98 5.03 4.22
CA SER A 338 -3.61 3.78 3.80
C SER A 338 -4.20 3.98 2.40
N ASN A 339 -3.65 3.26 1.44
CA ASN A 339 -4.16 3.25 0.08
C ASN A 339 -5.14 2.06 -0.06
N PRO A 340 -6.32 2.19 -0.69
CA PRO A 340 -7.22 1.07 -0.97
C PRO A 340 -6.55 -0.04 -1.77
N LEU A 341 -5.56 0.30 -2.57
CA LEU A 341 -4.75 -0.66 -3.32
C LEU A 341 -3.86 -1.51 -2.38
N ASN A 342 -3.40 -0.97 -1.24
CA ASN A 342 -2.65 -1.72 -0.24
C ASN A 342 -3.49 -2.80 0.45
N SER A 343 -4.82 -2.70 0.46
CA SER A 343 -5.70 -3.77 0.95
C SER A 343 -5.72 -5.00 0.04
N ARG A 344 -5.18 -4.90 -1.18
CA ARG A 344 -5.02 -6.03 -2.10
C ARG A 344 -3.78 -6.86 -1.84
N PHE A 345 -2.78 -6.29 -1.13
CA PHE A 345 -1.53 -6.96 -0.79
C PHE A 345 -1.45 -7.20 0.72
N THR A 346 -1.23 -8.44 1.10
CA THR A 346 -0.92 -8.84 2.49
C THR A 346 0.56 -9.18 2.57
N PHE A 347 1.25 -8.60 3.54
CA PHE A 347 2.68 -8.83 3.74
C PHE A 347 2.89 -9.75 4.93
N TYR A 348 3.69 -10.78 4.71
CA TYR A 348 4.15 -11.68 5.76
C TYR A 348 5.55 -11.26 6.18
N ASP A 349 5.66 -10.55 7.31
CA ASP A 349 6.96 -10.23 7.91
C ASP A 349 7.44 -11.41 8.76
N LEU A 350 8.43 -12.10 8.28
CA LEU A 350 9.05 -13.23 8.96
C LEU A 350 10.04 -12.81 10.07
N GLN A 351 10.09 -11.52 10.42
CA GLN A 351 11.02 -10.96 11.40
C GLN A 351 10.55 -11.08 12.86
N GLY A 352 9.31 -11.49 13.11
CA GLY A 352 8.64 -11.42 14.44
C GLY A 352 9.02 -12.47 15.48
N GLY A 353 10.04 -13.32 15.28
CA GLY A 353 10.49 -14.34 16.22
C GLY A 353 11.91 -14.10 16.74
N SER A 354 12.30 -14.80 17.83
CA SER A 354 13.68 -14.78 18.37
C SER A 354 14.75 -15.26 17.36
N ASP A 355 14.33 -15.95 16.29
CA ASP A 355 15.12 -16.33 15.12
C ASP A 355 14.66 -15.50 13.91
N LYS A 356 15.30 -14.37 13.69
CA LYS A 356 15.07 -13.56 12.48
C LYS A 356 15.25 -14.43 11.24
N LEU A 357 14.15 -14.69 10.52
CA LEU A 357 14.13 -15.48 9.29
C LEU A 357 14.59 -14.63 8.08
N PHE A 358 15.73 -13.95 8.21
CA PHE A 358 16.33 -13.30 7.05
C PHE A 358 16.80 -14.37 6.07
N GLY A 359 16.33 -14.32 4.83
CA GLY A 359 16.75 -15.24 3.79
C GLY A 359 16.11 -14.89 2.46
N ILE A 360 16.78 -15.23 1.38
CA ILE A 360 16.23 -15.19 0.04
C ILE A 360 15.33 -16.42 -0.12
N PHE A 361 14.10 -16.24 -0.55
CA PHE A 361 13.18 -17.31 -0.87
C PHE A 361 13.29 -17.62 -2.36
N ALA A 362 13.54 -18.88 -2.70
CA ALA A 362 13.82 -19.27 -4.08
C ALA A 362 12.57 -19.66 -4.88
N THR A 363 11.64 -20.38 -4.27
CA THR A 363 10.40 -20.82 -4.92
C THR A 363 9.38 -21.28 -3.88
N MET A 364 8.11 -21.37 -4.29
CA MET A 364 7.00 -21.82 -3.46
C MET A 364 6.24 -22.96 -4.13
N ALA A 365 5.60 -23.80 -3.33
CA ALA A 365 4.72 -24.87 -3.78
C ALA A 365 3.53 -25.02 -2.83
N TYR A 366 2.33 -25.20 -3.35
CA TYR A 366 1.10 -25.32 -2.57
C TYR A 366 0.69 -26.78 -2.40
N GLN A 367 0.33 -27.16 -1.18
CA GLN A 367 -0.30 -28.42 -0.85
C GLN A 367 -1.80 -28.19 -0.55
N PRO A 368 -2.72 -29.00 -1.09
CA PRO A 368 -4.17 -28.77 -0.96
C PRO A 368 -4.73 -28.78 0.46
N ASP A 369 -3.95 -29.10 1.46
CA ASP A 369 -4.31 -29.06 2.90
C ASP A 369 -4.14 -27.66 3.52
N HIS A 370 -4.06 -26.60 2.71
CA HIS A 370 -3.81 -25.21 3.08
C HIS A 370 -2.39 -24.90 3.54
N THR A 371 -1.41 -25.73 3.16
CA THR A 371 0.01 -25.46 3.45
C THR A 371 0.72 -24.88 2.24
N LEU A 372 1.37 -23.74 2.42
CA LEU A 372 2.32 -23.16 1.45
C LEU A 372 3.75 -23.54 1.86
N TRP A 373 4.42 -24.31 1.00
CA TRP A 373 5.81 -24.69 1.17
C TRP A 373 6.71 -23.65 0.49
N ILE A 374 7.78 -23.24 1.19
CA ILE A 374 8.69 -22.19 0.74
C ILE A 374 10.13 -22.70 0.81
N ALA A 375 10.82 -22.67 -0.32
CA ALA A 375 12.25 -22.96 -0.41
C ALA A 375 13.07 -21.73 -0.03
N SER A 376 14.08 -21.91 0.80
CA SER A 376 14.95 -20.83 1.24
C SER A 376 16.41 -21.07 0.89
N GLU A 377 17.13 -20.00 0.58
CA GLU A 377 18.57 -20.02 0.37
C GLU A 377 19.31 -19.95 1.72
N GLY A 378 19.56 -21.13 2.32
CA GLY A 378 20.31 -21.29 3.57
C GLY A 378 19.47 -21.53 4.83
N ARG A 379 18.12 -21.48 4.76
CA ARG A 379 17.22 -21.76 5.90
C ARG A 379 16.44 -23.07 5.76
N GLY A 380 16.65 -23.83 4.70
CA GLY A 380 15.96 -25.08 4.43
C GLY A 380 14.57 -24.91 3.86
N LEU A 381 13.66 -25.78 4.26
CA LEU A 381 12.25 -25.78 3.89
C LEU A 381 11.42 -25.10 4.97
N LEU A 382 10.53 -24.20 4.56
CA LEU A 382 9.53 -23.57 5.45
C LEU A 382 8.13 -24.04 5.04
N SER A 383 7.24 -24.17 6.00
CA SER A 383 5.80 -24.25 5.75
C SER A 383 5.09 -23.06 6.35
N LEU A 384 4.09 -22.54 5.66
CA LEU A 384 3.11 -21.57 6.16
C LEU A 384 1.74 -22.25 6.13
N ASP A 385 1.12 -22.38 7.30
CA ASP A 385 -0.27 -22.78 7.41
C ASP A 385 -1.16 -21.56 7.12
N LEU A 386 -1.90 -21.61 6.03
CA LEU A 386 -2.71 -20.49 5.53
C LEU A 386 -4.00 -20.24 6.32
N ASN A 387 -4.34 -21.08 7.29
CA ASN A 387 -5.47 -20.89 8.20
C ASN A 387 -5.05 -20.20 9.50
N THR A 388 -3.82 -20.44 9.94
CA THR A 388 -3.32 -19.94 11.24
C THR A 388 -2.22 -18.89 11.11
N ASP A 389 -1.71 -18.67 9.90
CA ASP A 389 -0.55 -17.83 9.59
C ASP A 389 0.73 -18.22 10.35
N MET A 390 0.83 -19.50 10.73
CA MET A 390 1.96 -20.02 11.48
C MET A 390 3.03 -20.60 10.55
N PHE A 391 4.29 -20.27 10.84
CA PHE A 391 5.45 -20.81 10.14
C PHE A 391 6.11 -21.92 10.91
N GLU A 392 6.55 -22.98 10.17
CA GLU A 392 7.40 -24.04 10.72
C GLU A 392 8.62 -24.21 9.79
N ARG A 393 9.79 -24.51 10.36
CA ARG A 393 11.06 -24.63 9.61
C ARG A 393 11.63 -26.04 9.72
N PHE A 394 12.11 -26.56 8.60
CA PHE A 394 12.74 -27.89 8.50
C PHE A 394 14.12 -27.76 7.85
N LEU A 395 15.15 -28.25 8.52
CA LEU A 395 16.54 -28.18 8.05
C LEU A 395 16.97 -29.52 7.48
N LEU A 396 17.67 -29.48 6.34
CA LEU A 396 18.36 -30.64 5.77
C LEU A 396 19.58 -31.05 6.63
N ASP A 397 20.25 -30.03 7.21
CA ASP A 397 21.38 -30.21 8.13
C ASP A 397 21.18 -29.26 9.33
N ALA A 398 20.92 -29.84 10.50
CA ALA A 398 20.58 -29.13 11.73
C ALA A 398 21.80 -28.75 12.59
N ARG A 399 23.03 -28.89 12.09
CA ARG A 399 24.25 -28.53 12.84
C ARG A 399 24.28 -27.05 13.17
N PRO A 400 24.64 -26.63 14.41
CA PRO A 400 24.80 -25.24 14.78
C PRO A 400 25.89 -24.59 13.90
N ASN A 401 25.68 -23.37 13.45
CA ASN A 401 26.54 -22.59 12.54
C ASN A 401 26.47 -22.98 11.04
N ALA A 402 25.48 -23.75 10.67
CA ALA A 402 25.21 -24.03 9.28
C ALA A 402 24.40 -22.91 8.60
N LEU A 403 25.02 -21.75 8.35
CA LEU A 403 24.80 -21.05 7.06
C LEU A 403 25.36 -22.02 6.03
N ASN A 404 24.67 -23.13 5.86
CA ASN A 404 25.21 -24.25 5.13
C ASN A 404 24.67 -24.21 3.73
N ASP A 405 25.55 -24.18 2.76
CA ASP A 405 25.30 -24.60 1.38
C ASP A 405 24.39 -25.85 1.27
N ARG A 406 24.28 -26.66 2.31
CA ARG A 406 23.43 -27.85 2.42
C ARG A 406 21.97 -27.56 2.67
N ASN A 407 21.64 -26.41 3.27
CA ASN A 407 20.26 -25.96 3.51
C ASN A 407 19.73 -25.02 2.39
N ILE A 408 20.44 -24.91 1.26
CA ILE A 408 19.99 -24.13 0.11
C ILE A 408 19.11 -25.00 -0.79
N ILE A 409 17.81 -24.75 -0.74
CA ILE A 409 16.82 -25.39 -1.61
C ILE A 409 16.48 -24.43 -2.74
N LYS A 410 16.61 -24.88 -3.99
CA LYS A 410 16.39 -24.04 -5.20
C LYS A 410 15.07 -24.34 -5.90
N SER A 411 14.49 -25.52 -5.69
CA SER A 411 13.25 -25.92 -6.34
C SER A 411 12.39 -26.80 -5.45
N LEU A 412 11.08 -26.67 -5.59
CA LEU A 412 10.07 -27.47 -4.91
C LEU A 412 9.07 -28.05 -5.92
N PHE A 413 8.57 -29.23 -5.60
CA PHE A 413 7.43 -29.84 -6.26
C PHE A 413 6.63 -30.66 -5.23
N VAL A 414 5.32 -30.41 -5.11
CA VAL A 414 4.44 -31.11 -4.18
C VAL A 414 3.73 -32.25 -4.90
N GLU A 415 3.76 -33.45 -4.31
CA GLU A 415 3.09 -34.63 -4.81
C GLU A 415 2.48 -35.43 -3.66
N GLY A 416 1.18 -35.31 -3.48
CA GLY A 416 0.46 -35.93 -2.35
C GLY A 416 1.03 -35.49 -1.01
N ASP A 417 1.47 -36.46 -0.20
CA ASP A 417 2.07 -36.21 1.11
C ASP A 417 3.59 -35.92 1.04
N PHE A 418 4.12 -35.68 -0.12
CA PHE A 418 5.56 -35.46 -0.30
C PHE A 418 5.86 -34.10 -0.93
N VAL A 419 6.92 -33.47 -0.42
CA VAL A 419 7.55 -32.30 -1.03
C VAL A 419 8.92 -32.69 -1.56
N TRP A 420 9.10 -32.60 -2.86
CA TRP A 420 10.37 -32.81 -3.52
C TRP A 420 11.21 -31.52 -3.43
N CYS A 421 12.43 -31.62 -2.93
CA CYS A 421 13.34 -30.50 -2.69
C CYS A 421 14.63 -30.68 -3.49
N GLY A 422 14.82 -29.84 -4.50
CA GLY A 422 16.05 -29.75 -5.27
C GLY A 422 17.03 -28.76 -4.66
N THR A 423 18.25 -29.19 -4.39
CA THR A 423 19.27 -28.38 -3.72
C THR A 423 20.26 -27.73 -4.67
N GLN A 424 21.00 -26.75 -4.16
CA GLN A 424 22.12 -26.13 -4.89
C GLN A 424 23.28 -27.11 -5.14
N LYS A 425 23.46 -28.13 -4.30
CA LYS A 425 24.55 -29.13 -4.42
C LYS A 425 24.16 -30.41 -5.13
N GLY A 426 23.07 -30.38 -5.92
CA GLY A 426 22.67 -31.49 -6.77
C GLY A 426 22.11 -32.69 -6.01
N THR A 427 21.50 -32.46 -4.88
CA THR A 427 20.78 -33.48 -4.14
C THR A 427 19.29 -33.24 -4.24
N LEU A 428 18.57 -34.31 -4.61
CA LEU A 428 17.11 -34.37 -4.58
C LEU A 428 16.66 -35.04 -3.29
N TYR A 429 16.00 -34.30 -2.42
CA TYR A 429 15.38 -34.86 -1.24
C TYR A 429 13.87 -34.99 -1.43
N ARG A 430 13.30 -35.95 -0.73
CA ARG A 430 11.85 -36.08 -0.56
C ARG A 430 11.54 -35.86 0.92
N PHE A 431 10.73 -34.85 1.19
CA PHE A 431 10.22 -34.53 2.52
C PHE A 431 8.82 -35.14 2.68
N ASP A 432 8.63 -35.96 3.71
CA ASP A 432 7.32 -36.53 4.07
C ASP A 432 6.61 -35.56 5.05
N THR A 433 5.48 -35.02 4.62
CA THR A 433 4.76 -33.98 5.36
C THR A 433 4.08 -34.49 6.63
N ARG A 434 3.79 -35.80 6.68
CA ARG A 434 3.17 -36.43 7.87
C ARG A 434 4.20 -36.75 8.94
N THR A 435 5.35 -37.29 8.54
CA THR A 435 6.42 -37.64 9.49
C THR A 435 7.40 -36.50 9.74
N LYS A 436 7.32 -35.42 8.95
CA LYS A 436 8.21 -34.25 8.98
C LYS A 436 9.70 -34.61 8.83
N LYS A 437 10.01 -35.58 7.98
CA LYS A 437 11.38 -36.08 7.76
C LYS A 437 11.80 -36.01 6.31
N PHE A 438 13.05 -35.60 6.10
CA PHE A 438 13.73 -35.71 4.82
C PHE A 438 14.25 -37.11 4.60
N SER A 439 14.09 -37.60 3.37
CA SER A 439 14.78 -38.79 2.84
C SER A 439 15.57 -38.37 1.60
N LEU A 440 16.83 -38.82 1.54
CA LEU A 440 17.66 -38.66 0.35
C LEU A 440 17.08 -39.54 -0.75
N PHE A 441 16.82 -38.96 -1.92
CA PHE A 441 16.27 -39.70 -3.04
C PHE A 441 17.32 -39.93 -4.16
N TYR A 442 18.03 -38.84 -4.54
CA TYR A 442 19.04 -38.88 -5.57
C TYR A 442 20.14 -37.84 -5.33
N THR A 443 21.40 -38.18 -5.69
CA THR A 443 22.52 -37.22 -5.62
C THR A 443 23.36 -37.34 -6.92
N PHE A 444 23.64 -36.18 -7.51
CA PHE A 444 24.54 -36.07 -8.63
C PHE A 444 26.00 -36.29 -8.18
N HIS A 445 26.82 -36.91 -9.04
CA HIS A 445 28.24 -37.14 -8.74
C HIS A 445 29.10 -35.88 -8.82
N LYS A 446 28.56 -34.80 -9.38
CA LYS A 446 29.17 -33.46 -9.43
C LYS A 446 28.22 -32.41 -8.87
N GLU A 447 28.80 -31.31 -8.40
CA GLU A 447 27.99 -30.19 -7.89
C GLU A 447 27.25 -29.51 -9.04
N VAL A 448 25.94 -29.73 -9.13
CA VAL A 448 25.02 -29.08 -10.04
C VAL A 448 23.81 -28.62 -9.26
N SER A 449 23.28 -27.43 -9.52
CA SER A 449 22.05 -26.99 -8.85
C SER A 449 20.81 -27.54 -9.57
N ILE A 450 19.81 -28.00 -8.81
CA ILE A 450 18.51 -28.43 -9.32
C ILE A 450 17.53 -27.24 -9.23
N TYR A 451 17.29 -26.54 -10.35
CA TYR A 451 16.53 -25.30 -10.38
C TYR A 451 15.05 -25.46 -10.67
N THR A 452 14.65 -26.59 -11.21
CA THR A 452 13.23 -26.87 -11.45
C THR A 452 12.98 -28.37 -11.37
N ILE A 453 11.83 -28.73 -10.85
CA ILE A 453 11.31 -30.08 -10.72
C ILE A 453 9.89 -30.07 -11.25
N THR A 454 9.56 -30.98 -12.14
CA THR A 454 8.18 -31.17 -12.60
C THR A 454 7.94 -32.64 -12.90
N ARG A 455 6.69 -33.09 -12.81
CA ARG A 455 6.28 -34.41 -13.33
C ARG A 455 5.60 -34.16 -14.67
N CYS A 456 6.11 -34.80 -15.69
CA CYS A 456 5.55 -34.74 -17.03
C CYS A 456 4.52 -35.85 -17.27
N SER A 457 3.81 -35.81 -18.39
CA SER A 457 2.79 -36.78 -18.79
C SER A 457 3.33 -38.21 -18.89
N ASP A 458 4.63 -38.39 -19.14
CA ASP A 458 5.33 -39.68 -19.13
C ASP A 458 5.47 -40.30 -17.72
N GLY A 459 5.01 -39.64 -16.66
CA GLY A 459 5.07 -40.11 -15.28
C GLY A 459 6.46 -40.01 -14.65
N VAL A 460 7.45 -39.42 -15.33
CA VAL A 460 8.83 -39.28 -14.86
C VAL A 460 9.04 -37.89 -14.25
N LEU A 461 9.88 -37.78 -13.21
CA LEU A 461 10.33 -36.47 -12.71
C LEU A 461 11.40 -35.90 -13.62
N TRP A 462 11.15 -34.73 -14.14
CA TRP A 462 12.10 -33.96 -14.93
C TRP A 462 12.78 -32.91 -14.03
N LEU A 463 14.11 -32.96 -14.00
CA LEU A 463 14.96 -32.07 -13.23
C LEU A 463 15.72 -31.14 -14.18
N GLY A 464 15.51 -29.85 -14.07
CA GLY A 464 16.32 -28.86 -14.77
C GLY A 464 17.54 -28.49 -13.93
N THR A 465 18.71 -28.61 -14.54
CA THR A 465 20.00 -28.49 -13.84
C THR A 465 20.90 -27.43 -14.48
N THR A 466 21.94 -27.02 -13.72
CA THR A 466 23.01 -26.14 -14.20
C THR A 466 24.15 -26.92 -14.83
N ASP A 467 25.22 -26.25 -15.28
CA ASP A 467 26.50 -26.78 -15.74
C ASP A 467 26.44 -27.72 -16.94
N ASN A 468 25.63 -27.36 -17.94
CA ASN A 468 25.49 -28.14 -19.19
C ASN A 468 25.03 -29.59 -18.96
N THR A 469 24.56 -29.94 -17.77
CA THR A 469 23.91 -31.23 -17.52
C THR A 469 22.53 -31.27 -18.16
N GLY A 470 21.90 -30.09 -18.29
CA GLY A 470 20.62 -29.90 -18.95
C GLY A 470 19.46 -30.52 -18.19
N ILE A 471 18.80 -31.50 -18.80
CA ILE A 471 17.65 -32.20 -18.24
C ILE A 471 18.05 -33.56 -17.75
N VAL A 472 17.69 -33.92 -16.51
CA VAL A 472 17.79 -35.27 -15.98
C VAL A 472 16.40 -35.77 -15.62
N ARG A 473 16.05 -36.97 -16.05
CA ARG A 473 14.78 -37.63 -15.81
C ARG A 473 14.96 -38.75 -14.79
N VAL A 474 14.14 -38.74 -13.75
CA VAL A 474 14.24 -39.71 -12.64
C VAL A 474 12.92 -40.44 -12.48
N PHE A 475 12.96 -41.78 -12.59
CA PHE A 475 11.80 -42.63 -12.36
C PHE A 475 11.37 -42.63 -10.88
N PRO A 476 10.10 -43.01 -10.57
CA PRO A 476 9.61 -43.09 -9.19
C PRO A 476 10.42 -44.04 -8.28
N ASP A 477 11.13 -44.99 -8.83
CA ASP A 477 12.02 -45.94 -8.11
C ASP A 477 13.44 -45.41 -7.89
N GLY A 478 13.75 -44.19 -8.33
CA GLY A 478 15.04 -43.53 -8.18
C GLY A 478 16.03 -43.82 -9.30
N ARG A 479 15.69 -44.66 -10.28
CA ARG A 479 16.55 -44.88 -11.45
C ARG A 479 16.53 -43.69 -12.38
N ILE A 480 17.68 -43.39 -13.01
CA ILE A 480 17.75 -42.37 -14.07
C ILE A 480 17.21 -42.98 -15.37
N ALA A 481 16.31 -42.25 -16.01
CA ALA A 481 15.87 -42.58 -17.35
C ALA A 481 17.00 -42.32 -18.36
N PRO A 482 17.05 -43.07 -19.47
CA PRO A 482 18.01 -42.79 -20.52
C PRO A 482 17.99 -41.35 -20.97
N SER A 483 19.18 -40.72 -21.05
CA SER A 483 19.29 -39.34 -21.48
C SER A 483 19.12 -39.24 -23.00
N ASP A 484 18.36 -38.27 -23.45
CA ASP A 484 18.36 -37.90 -24.86
C ASP A 484 19.62 -37.06 -25.17
N SER A 485 20.28 -37.35 -26.29
CA SER A 485 21.48 -36.63 -26.69
C SER A 485 21.28 -35.12 -26.88
N VAL A 486 20.07 -34.71 -27.21
CA VAL A 486 19.70 -33.27 -27.36
C VAL A 486 19.71 -32.52 -26.04
N PHE A 487 19.59 -33.17 -24.88
CA PHE A 487 19.61 -32.53 -23.58
C PHE A 487 20.96 -31.89 -23.24
N ALA A 488 22.06 -32.44 -23.78
CA ALA A 488 23.39 -31.85 -23.67
C ALA A 488 23.48 -30.47 -24.39
N LEU A 489 22.54 -30.15 -25.28
CA LEU A 489 22.44 -28.86 -25.98
C LEU A 489 21.66 -27.82 -25.21
N LEU A 490 21.12 -28.14 -24.01
CA LEU A 490 20.27 -27.31 -23.18
C LEU A 490 21.02 -26.92 -21.89
N PRO A 491 21.87 -25.90 -21.93
CA PRO A 491 22.62 -25.47 -20.75
C PRO A 491 21.73 -24.78 -19.72
N SER A 492 21.94 -25.04 -18.43
CA SER A 492 21.34 -24.30 -17.31
C SER A 492 19.81 -24.12 -17.40
N VAL A 493 19.09 -25.23 -17.40
CA VAL A 493 17.63 -25.27 -17.54
C VAL A 493 16.96 -24.70 -16.28
N ARG A 494 16.09 -23.71 -16.47
CA ARG A 494 15.39 -22.99 -15.41
C ARG A 494 13.89 -23.25 -15.36
N SER A 495 13.25 -23.50 -16.51
CA SER A 495 11.80 -23.69 -16.57
C SER A 495 11.42 -24.71 -17.63
N PHE A 496 10.29 -25.41 -17.35
CA PHE A 496 9.65 -26.33 -18.29
C PHE A 496 8.18 -25.99 -18.40
N LEU A 497 7.64 -26.17 -19.59
CA LEU A 497 6.20 -26.24 -19.82
C LEU A 497 5.92 -27.32 -20.86
N GLU A 498 5.17 -28.34 -20.49
CA GLU A 498 4.58 -29.28 -21.44
C GLU A 498 3.39 -28.61 -22.10
N ILE A 499 3.50 -28.28 -23.38
CA ILE A 499 2.43 -27.57 -24.12
C ILE A 499 1.38 -28.51 -24.68
N ARG A 500 1.80 -29.74 -25.02
CA ARG A 500 0.97 -30.89 -25.37
C ARG A 500 1.79 -32.17 -25.16
N ASP A 501 1.15 -33.33 -25.24
CA ASP A 501 1.78 -34.62 -25.00
C ASP A 501 3.12 -34.75 -25.74
N GLY A 502 4.18 -34.95 -24.99
CA GLY A 502 5.55 -35.14 -25.48
C GLY A 502 6.21 -33.89 -26.10
N VAL A 503 5.59 -32.72 -26.06
CA VAL A 503 6.18 -31.47 -26.58
C VAL A 503 6.36 -30.43 -25.48
N TYR A 504 7.60 -30.00 -25.33
CA TYR A 504 8.04 -29.18 -24.19
C TYR A 504 8.68 -27.88 -24.64
N LEU A 505 8.33 -26.79 -23.96
CA LEU A 505 9.14 -25.56 -23.95
C LEU A 505 10.11 -25.60 -22.78
N VAL A 506 11.38 -25.34 -23.07
CA VAL A 506 12.48 -25.39 -22.11
C VAL A 506 13.16 -24.03 -22.06
N GLY A 507 13.03 -23.33 -20.94
CA GLY A 507 13.67 -22.05 -20.68
C GLY A 507 15.01 -22.22 -20.01
N MET A 508 16.03 -21.53 -20.51
CA MET A 508 17.42 -21.62 -20.06
C MET A 508 17.91 -20.30 -19.46
N HIS A 509 18.87 -20.38 -18.56
CA HIS A 509 19.54 -19.18 -18.02
C HIS A 509 20.50 -18.56 -19.05
N THR A 510 21.13 -19.42 -19.86
CA THR A 510 22.02 -19.00 -20.95
C THR A 510 21.74 -19.89 -22.16
N GLY A 511 21.11 -19.37 -23.17
CA GLY A 511 20.78 -20.18 -24.36
C GLY A 511 19.37 -19.97 -24.88
N GLY A 512 18.59 -19.16 -24.20
CA GLY A 512 17.25 -18.75 -24.61
C GLY A 512 16.19 -19.79 -24.32
N LEU A 513 15.30 -20.01 -25.28
CA LEU A 513 14.20 -20.95 -25.24
C LEU A 513 14.43 -22.08 -26.24
N ALA A 514 14.00 -23.29 -25.91
CA ALA A 514 13.95 -24.39 -26.83
C ALA A 514 12.56 -25.04 -26.87
N LEU A 515 12.10 -25.38 -28.06
CA LEU A 515 10.94 -26.24 -28.28
C LEU A 515 11.49 -27.65 -28.57
N TYR A 516 11.16 -28.60 -27.72
CA TYR A 516 11.60 -30.02 -27.83
C TYR A 516 10.42 -30.95 -28.01
N ASP A 517 10.46 -31.76 -29.04
CA ASP A 517 9.50 -32.83 -29.32
C ASP A 517 10.16 -34.16 -29.00
N SER A 518 9.67 -34.87 -27.99
CA SER A 518 10.21 -36.14 -27.51
C SER A 518 9.89 -37.35 -28.45
N HIS A 519 8.86 -37.22 -29.29
CA HIS A 519 8.50 -38.28 -30.24
C HIS A 519 9.41 -38.29 -31.47
N THR A 520 9.81 -37.10 -31.91
CA THR A 520 10.67 -36.93 -33.09
C THR A 520 12.11 -36.58 -32.75
N HIS A 521 12.43 -36.39 -31.47
CA HIS A 521 13.73 -35.90 -30.96
C HIS A 521 14.21 -34.60 -31.60
N LYS A 522 13.25 -33.77 -32.09
CA LYS A 522 13.54 -32.51 -32.75
C LYS A 522 13.64 -31.38 -31.72
N LEU A 523 14.66 -30.54 -31.89
CA LEU A 523 14.90 -29.36 -31.08
C LEU A 523 14.93 -28.11 -31.96
N ILE A 524 14.14 -27.09 -31.59
CA ILE A 524 14.16 -25.78 -32.21
C ILE A 524 14.57 -24.77 -31.16
N LYS A 525 15.56 -23.91 -31.46
CA LYS A 525 16.07 -22.90 -30.55
C LYS A 525 15.53 -21.50 -30.89
N TYR A 526 15.32 -20.71 -29.85
CA TYR A 526 14.96 -19.30 -29.88
C TYR A 526 15.94 -18.55 -28.98
N ASN A 527 16.67 -17.59 -29.53
CA ASN A 527 17.68 -16.84 -28.78
C ASN A 527 17.94 -15.47 -29.42
N THR A 528 18.83 -14.68 -28.83
CA THR A 528 19.17 -13.33 -29.32
C THR A 528 19.90 -13.29 -30.66
N ARG A 529 20.48 -14.44 -31.10
CA ARG A 529 21.23 -14.57 -32.36
C ARG A 529 20.35 -15.01 -33.52
N GLU A 530 19.16 -15.51 -33.25
CA GLU A 530 18.17 -15.87 -34.27
C GLU A 530 17.50 -14.63 -34.83
N GLU A 531 16.79 -14.78 -35.95
CA GLU A 531 16.06 -13.71 -36.62
C GLU A 531 14.56 -14.00 -36.70
N GLY A 532 13.78 -12.97 -37.00
CA GLY A 532 12.32 -13.08 -37.15
C GLY A 532 11.62 -13.61 -35.90
N SER A 533 10.70 -14.54 -36.10
CA SER A 533 9.88 -15.12 -35.00
C SER A 533 10.65 -16.07 -34.07
N ARG A 534 11.94 -16.28 -34.28
CA ARG A 534 12.81 -17.02 -33.37
C ARG A 534 13.71 -16.13 -32.52
N LYS A 535 13.68 -14.84 -32.71
CA LYS A 535 14.52 -13.89 -31.98
C LYS A 535 13.96 -13.58 -30.59
N LEU A 536 14.77 -13.84 -29.56
CA LEU A 536 14.52 -13.34 -28.20
C LEU A 536 15.22 -11.98 -28.00
N TYR A 537 14.68 -11.15 -27.07
CA TYR A 537 15.36 -9.93 -26.65
C TYR A 537 16.42 -10.20 -25.59
N ASN A 538 16.29 -11.29 -24.83
CA ASN A 538 17.31 -11.75 -23.89
C ASN A 538 17.33 -13.28 -23.81
N ASP A 539 18.52 -13.88 -23.65
CA ASP A 539 18.71 -15.33 -23.57
C ASP A 539 18.46 -15.92 -22.17
N GLN A 540 18.20 -15.08 -21.17
CA GLN A 540 17.86 -15.53 -19.81
C GLN A 540 16.35 -15.68 -19.66
N VAL A 541 15.82 -16.86 -19.93
CA VAL A 541 14.40 -17.16 -19.73
C VAL A 541 14.14 -17.46 -18.26
N SER A 542 13.35 -16.62 -17.61
CA SER A 542 13.01 -16.75 -16.18
C SER A 542 11.78 -17.63 -15.95
N ASN A 543 10.76 -17.48 -16.80
CA ASN A 543 9.45 -18.08 -16.57
C ASN A 543 8.76 -18.46 -17.88
N ILE A 544 7.99 -19.54 -17.89
CA ILE A 544 7.13 -19.97 -19.00
C ILE A 544 5.81 -20.38 -18.39
N VAL A 545 4.70 -19.75 -18.82
CA VAL A 545 3.36 -20.05 -18.30
C VAL A 545 2.34 -20.15 -19.42
N LYS A 546 1.26 -20.88 -19.18
CA LYS A 546 0.08 -20.95 -20.03
C LYS A 546 -1.09 -20.34 -19.27
N ASP A 547 -1.77 -19.36 -19.89
CA ASP A 547 -2.95 -18.76 -19.31
C ASP A 547 -4.21 -19.62 -19.55
N ARG A 548 -5.37 -19.16 -19.09
CA ARG A 548 -6.63 -19.89 -19.19
C ARG A 548 -7.13 -20.03 -20.62
N GLU A 549 -6.83 -19.07 -21.48
CA GLU A 549 -7.16 -19.07 -22.90
C GLU A 549 -6.19 -19.94 -23.72
N GLY A 550 -5.20 -20.54 -23.05
CA GLY A 550 -4.20 -21.41 -23.68
C GLY A 550 -3.04 -20.64 -24.33
N ARG A 551 -2.96 -19.31 -24.16
CA ARG A 551 -1.83 -18.51 -24.64
C ARG A 551 -0.58 -18.78 -23.80
N ILE A 552 0.56 -18.86 -24.45
CA ILE A 552 1.85 -19.12 -23.79
C ILE A 552 2.61 -17.82 -23.66
N TRP A 553 3.08 -17.54 -22.45
CA TRP A 553 3.84 -16.35 -22.10
C TRP A 553 5.22 -16.71 -21.59
N ILE A 554 6.24 -15.98 -22.04
CA ILE A 554 7.63 -16.23 -21.73
C ILE A 554 8.25 -14.96 -21.16
N GLY A 555 8.68 -15.02 -19.91
CA GLY A 555 9.42 -13.95 -19.24
C GLY A 555 10.91 -14.10 -19.42
N THR A 556 11.60 -12.96 -19.58
CA THR A 556 13.07 -12.92 -19.64
C THR A 556 13.63 -11.95 -18.61
N PHE A 557 14.87 -12.12 -18.24
CA PHE A 557 15.57 -11.21 -17.35
C PHE A 557 16.31 -10.13 -18.15
N GLY A 558 15.68 -8.95 -18.27
CA GLY A 558 16.22 -7.78 -19.01
C GLY A 558 15.70 -7.61 -20.44
N GLY A 559 14.70 -8.39 -20.86
CA GLY A 559 14.10 -8.23 -22.19
C GLY A 559 12.57 -8.14 -22.15
N GLY A 560 11.97 -8.00 -20.96
CA GLY A 560 10.53 -8.04 -20.80
C GLY A 560 9.95 -9.44 -20.97
N PHE A 561 8.73 -9.53 -21.46
CA PHE A 561 8.08 -10.81 -21.74
C PHE A 561 7.42 -10.83 -23.11
N CYS A 562 7.18 -12.03 -23.64
CA CYS A 562 6.59 -12.18 -24.95
C CYS A 562 5.50 -13.26 -24.97
N ARG A 563 4.62 -13.17 -25.97
CA ARG A 563 3.67 -14.22 -26.31
C ARG A 563 4.31 -15.18 -27.31
N PHE A 564 4.14 -16.48 -27.07
CA PHE A 564 4.65 -17.54 -27.91
C PHE A 564 3.50 -18.36 -28.51
N ASP A 565 3.66 -18.74 -29.77
CA ASP A 565 2.79 -19.64 -30.50
C ASP A 565 3.61 -20.81 -31.05
N GLU A 566 3.13 -22.05 -30.95
CA GLU A 566 3.90 -23.23 -31.34
C GLU A 566 4.26 -23.23 -32.85
N GLU A 567 3.37 -22.76 -33.71
CA GLU A 567 3.56 -22.74 -35.15
C GLU A 567 4.27 -21.47 -35.65
N LYS A 568 3.95 -20.33 -35.04
CA LYS A 568 4.42 -18.99 -35.49
C LYS A 568 5.67 -18.53 -34.78
N GLY A 569 6.01 -19.12 -33.63
CA GLY A 569 7.13 -18.69 -32.78
C GLY A 569 6.78 -17.50 -31.88
N ILE A 570 7.71 -16.57 -31.71
CA ILE A 570 7.51 -15.35 -30.93
C ILE A 570 6.56 -14.40 -31.68
N MET A 571 5.48 -14.00 -31.02
CA MET A 571 4.43 -13.20 -31.62
C MET A 571 4.56 -11.73 -31.35
N GLU A 572 4.80 -11.34 -30.11
CA GLU A 572 4.87 -9.96 -29.65
C GLU A 572 5.74 -9.85 -28.40
N TRP A 573 6.38 -8.72 -28.23
CA TRP A 573 7.13 -8.35 -27.02
C TRP A 573 6.39 -7.27 -26.26
N LEU A 574 6.49 -7.36 -24.94
CA LEU A 574 5.94 -6.39 -23.98
C LEU A 574 7.05 -6.02 -23.00
N THR A 575 7.39 -4.73 -23.02
CA THR A 575 8.54 -4.14 -22.31
C THR A 575 8.10 -2.89 -21.56
N THR A 576 9.03 -2.18 -20.97
CA THR A 576 8.81 -0.85 -20.39
C THR A 576 8.27 0.16 -21.40
N VAL A 577 8.51 -0.05 -22.70
CA VAL A 577 7.98 0.81 -23.79
C VAL A 577 6.46 0.66 -23.90
N GLU A 578 5.92 -0.54 -23.70
CA GLU A 578 4.48 -0.81 -23.71
C GLU A 578 3.82 -0.55 -22.35
N GLY A 579 4.58 -0.21 -21.30
CA GLY A 579 4.07 0.18 -19.99
C GLY A 579 4.35 -0.81 -18.85
N LEU A 580 5.20 -1.80 -19.06
CA LEU A 580 5.69 -2.69 -17.99
C LEU A 580 6.54 -1.89 -16.99
N SER A 581 6.52 -2.24 -15.70
CA SER A 581 7.27 -1.52 -14.66
C SER A 581 8.80 -1.69 -14.76
N ASP A 582 9.27 -2.84 -15.25
CA ASP A 582 10.70 -3.14 -15.46
C ASP A 582 10.84 -4.38 -16.38
N ASP A 583 11.90 -4.41 -17.21
CA ASP A 583 12.14 -5.48 -18.18
C ASP A 583 12.76 -6.76 -17.56
N ASN A 584 13.10 -6.73 -16.27
CA ASN A 584 13.54 -7.92 -15.52
C ASN A 584 12.32 -8.67 -14.98
N ILE A 585 11.93 -9.75 -15.65
CA ILE A 585 10.78 -10.57 -15.23
C ILE A 585 11.24 -11.64 -14.24
N ASN A 586 10.72 -11.59 -13.02
CA ASN A 586 10.99 -12.60 -11.99
C ASN A 586 9.96 -13.73 -11.99
N SER A 587 8.67 -13.42 -12.07
CA SER A 587 7.58 -14.39 -12.20
C SER A 587 6.44 -13.84 -13.02
N ILE A 588 5.73 -14.72 -13.75
CA ILE A 588 4.45 -14.43 -14.41
C ILE A 588 3.42 -15.41 -13.87
N ILE A 589 2.31 -14.90 -13.34
CA ILE A 589 1.24 -15.71 -12.75
C ILE A 589 -0.09 -15.34 -13.41
N PRO A 590 -0.73 -16.25 -14.14
CA PRO A 590 -2.07 -16.02 -14.67
C PRO A 590 -3.12 -15.98 -13.56
N GLY A 591 -3.81 -14.85 -13.41
CA GLY A 591 -4.90 -14.63 -12.46
C GLY A 591 -6.21 -15.26 -12.90
N ASP A 592 -7.17 -15.41 -11.96
CA ASP A 592 -8.54 -15.82 -12.26
C ASP A 592 -9.35 -14.67 -12.89
N ASP A 593 -8.86 -13.45 -12.74
CA ASP A 593 -9.39 -12.23 -13.37
C ASP A 593 -9.00 -12.08 -14.86
N GLY A 594 -8.31 -13.07 -15.44
CA GLY A 594 -7.82 -13.05 -16.82
C GLY A 594 -6.55 -12.24 -17.04
N LYS A 595 -6.01 -11.58 -16.02
CA LYS A 595 -4.79 -10.81 -16.09
C LYS A 595 -3.55 -11.67 -15.84
N LEU A 596 -2.41 -11.16 -16.29
CA LEU A 596 -1.10 -11.69 -15.91
C LEU A 596 -0.54 -10.81 -14.79
N TRP A 597 -0.28 -11.40 -13.65
CA TRP A 597 0.40 -10.77 -12.53
C TRP A 597 1.90 -11.06 -12.61
N ILE A 598 2.68 -10.00 -12.75
CA ILE A 598 4.10 -10.09 -13.13
C ILE A 598 4.92 -9.42 -12.04
N SER A 599 5.76 -10.17 -11.32
CA SER A 599 6.78 -9.57 -10.46
C SER A 599 8.02 -9.25 -11.30
N THR A 600 8.54 -8.03 -11.10
CA THR A 600 9.64 -7.47 -11.89
C THR A 600 10.79 -7.02 -11.00
N GLY A 601 11.85 -6.47 -11.57
CA GLY A 601 12.92 -5.78 -10.84
C GLY A 601 12.48 -4.48 -10.17
N ASN A 602 11.27 -3.96 -10.47
CA ASN A 602 10.73 -2.75 -9.89
C ASN A 602 9.22 -2.87 -9.65
N GLY A 603 8.85 -3.73 -8.69
CA GLY A 603 7.45 -3.88 -8.29
C GLY A 603 6.69 -4.98 -9.04
N ILE A 604 5.36 -4.86 -9.06
CA ILE A 604 4.42 -5.79 -9.67
C ILE A 604 3.65 -5.08 -10.78
N SER A 605 3.55 -5.71 -11.95
CA SER A 605 2.68 -5.28 -13.04
C SER A 605 1.53 -6.26 -13.22
N ALA A 606 0.30 -5.76 -13.32
CA ALA A 606 -0.85 -6.53 -13.78
C ALA A 606 -1.13 -6.16 -15.24
N TYR A 607 -0.97 -7.12 -16.15
CA TYR A 607 -1.23 -6.95 -17.57
C TYR A 607 -2.56 -7.59 -17.94
N ASP A 608 -3.41 -6.83 -18.60
CA ASP A 608 -4.67 -7.33 -19.17
C ASP A 608 -4.46 -7.62 -20.66
N PRO A 609 -4.45 -8.90 -21.08
CA PRO A 609 -4.22 -9.25 -22.49
C PRO A 609 -5.36 -8.83 -23.43
N GLU A 610 -6.57 -8.59 -22.94
CA GLU A 610 -7.72 -8.19 -23.76
C GLU A 610 -7.67 -6.68 -24.08
N SER A 611 -7.48 -5.85 -23.05
CA SER A 611 -7.35 -4.38 -23.22
C SER A 611 -5.93 -3.95 -23.59
N ARG A 612 -4.93 -4.82 -23.45
CA ARG A 612 -3.50 -4.56 -23.65
C ARG A 612 -2.97 -3.46 -22.73
N GLN A 613 -3.52 -3.33 -21.53
CA GLN A 613 -3.15 -2.30 -20.56
C GLN A 613 -2.40 -2.88 -19.37
N PHE A 614 -1.46 -2.08 -18.86
CA PHE A 614 -0.75 -2.34 -17.62
C PHE A 614 -1.32 -1.53 -16.47
N THR A 615 -1.35 -2.15 -15.29
CA THR A 615 -1.50 -1.49 -14.01
C THR A 615 -0.28 -1.84 -13.18
N ASN A 616 0.54 -0.84 -12.84
CA ASN A 616 1.78 -1.06 -12.11
C ASN A 616 1.61 -0.69 -10.65
N TYR A 617 2.17 -1.52 -9.77
CA TYR A 617 2.24 -1.33 -8.32
C TYR A 617 3.71 -1.23 -7.94
N MET A 618 4.16 -0.01 -7.60
CA MET A 618 5.56 0.32 -7.39
C MET A 618 5.73 1.22 -6.16
N GLY A 619 6.94 1.19 -5.58
CA GLY A 619 7.29 2.05 -4.45
C GLY A 619 6.70 1.61 -3.12
N ARG A 620 7.27 2.12 -2.02
CA ARG A 620 6.92 1.73 -0.65
C ARG A 620 5.48 2.05 -0.26
N SER A 621 4.81 2.94 -1.00
CA SER A 621 3.41 3.30 -0.78
C SER A 621 2.42 2.21 -1.24
N GLU A 622 2.82 1.35 -2.18
CA GLU A 622 1.97 0.29 -2.73
C GLU A 622 2.43 -1.10 -2.32
N ILE A 623 3.73 -1.34 -2.38
CA ILE A 623 4.37 -2.59 -1.93
C ILE A 623 5.66 -2.27 -1.17
N PRO A 624 5.91 -2.89 0.02
CA PRO A 624 7.07 -2.56 0.85
C PRO A 624 8.40 -3.07 0.30
N VAL A 625 8.37 -3.90 -0.73
CA VAL A 625 9.54 -4.46 -1.41
C VAL A 625 9.44 -4.20 -2.91
N ASN A 626 10.53 -3.78 -3.54
CA ASN A 626 10.57 -3.56 -4.98
C ASN A 626 11.22 -4.73 -5.73
N GLU A 627 11.98 -5.57 -5.04
CA GLU A 627 12.67 -6.72 -5.64
C GLU A 627 12.05 -8.03 -5.19
N PHE A 628 11.79 -8.93 -6.13
CA PHE A 628 11.21 -10.23 -5.92
C PHE A 628 12.17 -11.34 -6.37
N SER A 629 12.05 -12.50 -5.74
CA SER A 629 12.86 -13.67 -6.13
C SER A 629 12.43 -14.21 -7.49
N MET A 630 13.42 -14.62 -8.28
CA MET A 630 13.16 -15.28 -9.56
C MET A 630 12.37 -16.57 -9.32
N LYS A 631 11.22 -16.75 -10.01
CA LYS A 631 10.23 -17.82 -9.77
C LYS A 631 9.61 -17.83 -8.37
N GLY A 632 9.72 -16.74 -7.65
CA GLY A 632 9.11 -16.57 -6.33
C GLY A 632 7.61 -16.28 -6.37
N GLY A 633 6.89 -16.67 -7.42
CA GLY A 633 5.45 -16.44 -7.55
C GLY A 633 4.66 -17.74 -7.61
N ILE A 634 3.50 -17.79 -6.93
CA ILE A 634 2.55 -18.89 -6.98
C ILE A 634 1.10 -18.40 -6.84
N LYS A 635 0.19 -19.05 -7.54
CA LYS A 635 -1.25 -18.86 -7.38
C LYS A 635 -1.85 -19.97 -6.52
N LEU A 636 -2.71 -19.60 -5.60
CA LEU A 636 -3.47 -20.49 -4.74
C LEU A 636 -4.95 -20.50 -5.13
N PRO A 637 -5.73 -21.50 -4.66
CA PRO A 637 -7.18 -21.49 -4.81
C PRO A 637 -7.82 -20.23 -4.22
N GLY A 638 -8.86 -19.71 -4.91
CA GLY A 638 -9.55 -18.48 -4.52
C GLY A 638 -8.84 -17.19 -4.94
N ASP A 639 -8.06 -17.28 -6.03
CA ASP A 639 -7.39 -16.16 -6.70
C ASP A 639 -6.38 -15.39 -5.83
N ARG A 640 -5.84 -16.05 -4.81
CA ARG A 640 -4.74 -15.49 -4.02
C ARG A 640 -3.41 -15.78 -4.71
N ILE A 641 -2.64 -14.73 -4.94
CA ILE A 641 -1.31 -14.81 -5.56
C ILE A 641 -0.26 -14.39 -4.52
N TYR A 642 0.78 -15.19 -4.38
CA TYR A 642 1.91 -14.93 -3.49
C TYR A 642 3.16 -14.67 -4.31
N PHE A 643 3.95 -13.68 -3.90
CA PHE A 643 5.28 -13.37 -4.42
C PHE A 643 6.29 -13.34 -3.27
N SER A 644 7.52 -13.76 -3.54
CA SER A 644 8.62 -13.77 -2.56
C SER A 644 9.82 -12.98 -3.03
#